data_611c9a4fedd0e9abeb202587b1085b4f
#
_entry.id   611c9a4fedd0e9abeb202587b1085b4f
#
_cell.length_a   1.000
_cell.length_b   1.000
_cell.length_c   1.000
_cell.angle_alpha   90.00
_cell.angle_beta   90.00
_cell.angle_gamma   90.00
#
_symmetry.space_group_name_H-M   'P 1'
#
loop_
_entity.id
_entity.type
_entity.pdbx_description
1 polymer ?
#
loop_
_entity_poly.entity_id
_entity_poly.type
_entity_poly.pdbx_seq_one_letter_code
_entity_poly.pdbx_strand_id
1 'polypeptide(L)'
;MNREYEFSVVVFAKDTAKLYRTFKNVREVTPEGTVQILAVRIAGDMDIPDERDMRELEEAGEKEKELKDEELDKIYGEFNPEDPRFREMLDDRDLLYIDGLECGDLVAELKDKIAGSYVVFAKAGIRFSPKSSVEVRRCFEEENRDVVLTKIRGKENIHVREHNNYCDRFTEKTTLDNNVYLPHQLYAAYTFAADQVKWVSEIRPEIWYLDVMTMVYQSVVSCRSLGVASGEDIYVQILADHLMVEDWKNMLQDPDQLEVFYQEFFRKIADCRIKENPVHEKNADYVLLYYSAKIADIIFDNEELDEEKKCRYEEGIESFLKQMEFPEIVMSNQHISRANKVYLLRKYYPDICKKFPDQADTILNPIYDNLRVKIFQPEKDQLHCEFSIVEPVSRTNRAYMMTGGNTYEARWKYTLERTGWCREESAVEKLYIVDIPLSEIREFISWGTGTDGHVNKMYNISYGKYVPFTKKLPLFLHIEDKLLYLNEKVRMIRGEDQEDAKVLGHQYEVTVEPYSQSREKQLKKKRTKAIFSQGKAGKKAVLVRKLYEMQKAKQKKQIWLISDRTTRGDDNGEVMFRYLCANPDPTVEPYFVVNKDTQDYVEMRKLGKVVEPFSWKHKLLFLLNEFSLSSQANKPVINPFGKLEYLYRDIIYDKKLVFLQHGVTKDNQSKWLNKYNRNLFGFIVSTKPEYDSAFTYDYFYPEKNIWLTGMPRYDRLVHAERKYVTVMPTWRKSLSSGTDARGVWQLGKEFQESEYFHFYDDLLNNERLLGAAEKYGYTICFMPHPNTIDGLHMFRHDPRVKFMDSSYSYKDIFAQTDLMITDYSSVAFDFAYLRKPIVYSQFDRDSFFSGAHSYTEGYFDYERDGFGEVEHTLDGTVDRIIEYMADGCQMKEEYRKRMDETFAFNDRNCSKRVYERIIENR
;
A
#
# COMPACT_ATOMS: atom_id res chain seq x y z
N MET A 1 -10.56 49.53 7.60
CA MET A 1 -9.26 49.71 6.99
C MET A 1 -9.46 49.84 5.49
N ASN A 2 -8.85 50.81 4.82
CA ASN A 2 -8.84 50.80 3.34
C ASN A 2 -7.98 49.59 2.93
N ARG A 3 -8.59 48.58 2.34
CA ARG A 3 -7.87 47.40 1.83
C ARG A 3 -7.25 47.77 0.50
N GLU A 4 -5.97 47.54 0.38
CA GLU A 4 -5.15 47.97 -0.74
C GLU A 4 -5.22 46.98 -1.89
N TYR A 5 -5.53 45.67 -1.59
CA TYR A 5 -5.62 44.59 -2.53
C TYR A 5 -6.99 43.92 -2.50
N GLU A 6 -7.32 43.25 -3.58
CA GLU A 6 -8.52 42.42 -3.66
C GLU A 6 -8.33 41.09 -2.92
N PHE A 7 -7.25 40.40 -3.18
CA PHE A 7 -6.89 39.12 -2.56
C PHE A 7 -5.56 39.19 -1.81
N SER A 8 -5.45 38.45 -0.72
CA SER A 8 -4.17 38.06 -0.11
C SER A 8 -4.02 36.55 -0.17
N VAL A 9 -2.94 36.07 -0.79
CA VAL A 9 -2.59 34.64 -0.84
C VAL A 9 -1.45 34.40 0.13
N VAL A 10 -1.73 33.73 1.23
CA VAL A 10 -0.74 33.36 2.26
C VAL A 10 -0.16 32.00 1.89
N VAL A 11 1.12 31.96 1.54
CA VAL A 11 1.80 30.75 1.05
C VAL A 11 2.83 30.28 2.06
N PHE A 12 2.57 29.17 2.70
CA PHE A 12 3.50 28.49 3.60
C PHE A 12 4.50 27.66 2.80
N ALA A 13 5.80 27.89 2.99
CA ALA A 13 6.85 27.32 2.19
C ALA A 13 8.04 26.83 3.02
N LYS A 14 8.47 25.59 2.76
CA LYS A 14 9.77 25.05 3.19
C LYS A 14 10.76 24.94 2.03
N ASP A 15 10.32 25.20 0.82
CA ASP A 15 11.03 24.98 -0.44
C ASP A 15 10.90 26.20 -1.34
N THR A 16 12.04 26.77 -1.72
CA THR A 16 12.10 27.98 -2.57
C THR A 16 11.56 27.71 -3.98
N ALA A 17 11.81 26.54 -4.54
CA ALA A 17 11.38 26.23 -5.91
C ALA A 17 9.85 26.08 -6.01
N LYS A 18 9.24 25.43 -5.00
CA LYS A 18 7.77 25.29 -4.93
C LYS A 18 7.11 26.64 -4.67
N LEU A 19 7.70 27.46 -3.80
CA LEU A 19 7.24 28.84 -3.56
C LEU A 19 7.26 29.66 -4.86
N TYR A 20 8.37 29.63 -5.60
CA TYR A 20 8.51 30.33 -6.87
C TYR A 20 7.46 29.89 -7.92
N ARG A 21 7.12 28.61 -7.98
CA ARG A 21 6.06 28.10 -8.87
C ARG A 21 4.70 28.68 -8.51
N THR A 22 4.36 28.73 -7.24
CA THR A 22 3.09 29.33 -6.79
C THR A 22 3.09 30.80 -7.10
N PHE A 23 4.17 31.51 -6.81
CA PHE A 23 4.35 32.94 -7.14
C PHE A 23 4.13 33.19 -8.64
N LYS A 24 4.83 32.47 -9.51
CA LYS A 24 4.69 32.63 -10.97
C LYS A 24 3.27 32.36 -11.43
N ASN A 25 2.64 31.29 -10.92
CA ASN A 25 1.26 30.99 -11.29
C ASN A 25 0.30 32.10 -10.85
N VAL A 26 0.41 32.61 -9.63
CA VAL A 26 -0.43 33.71 -9.17
C VAL A 26 -0.27 34.93 -10.07
N ARG A 27 0.96 35.29 -10.44
CA ARG A 27 1.23 36.42 -11.36
C ARG A 27 0.70 36.20 -12.78
N GLU A 28 0.71 34.97 -13.27
CA GLU A 28 0.15 34.60 -14.57
C GLU A 28 -1.37 34.68 -14.64
N VAL A 29 -2.06 34.36 -13.53
CA VAL A 29 -3.52 34.22 -13.52
C VAL A 29 -4.26 35.40 -12.92
N THR A 30 -3.55 36.39 -12.35
CA THR A 30 -4.13 37.57 -11.72
C THR A 30 -3.54 38.87 -12.28
N PRO A 31 -4.35 39.95 -12.43
CA PRO A 31 -3.82 41.26 -12.80
C PRO A 31 -2.83 41.80 -11.76
N GLU A 32 -1.82 42.51 -12.23
CA GLU A 32 -0.82 43.18 -11.38
C GLU A 32 -1.48 44.20 -10.45
N GLY A 33 -1.05 44.23 -9.17
CA GLY A 33 -1.59 45.12 -8.13
C GLY A 33 -2.93 44.70 -7.53
N THR A 34 -3.52 43.56 -7.96
CA THR A 34 -4.79 43.07 -7.38
C THR A 34 -4.61 42.01 -6.32
N VAL A 35 -3.48 41.31 -6.32
CA VAL A 35 -3.18 40.20 -5.41
C VAL A 35 -1.88 40.41 -4.68
N GLN A 36 -1.98 40.49 -3.36
CA GLN A 36 -0.87 40.42 -2.42
C GLN A 36 -0.46 38.96 -2.19
N ILE A 37 0.84 38.69 -2.19
CA ILE A 37 1.39 37.38 -1.78
C ILE A 37 2.17 37.54 -0.50
N LEU A 38 1.80 36.77 0.51
CA LEU A 38 2.56 36.67 1.78
C LEU A 38 3.27 35.30 1.75
N ALA A 39 4.58 35.33 1.51
CA ALA A 39 5.42 34.13 1.53
C ALA A 39 5.94 33.90 2.94
N VAL A 40 5.51 32.82 3.57
CA VAL A 40 5.83 32.49 4.96
C VAL A 40 6.78 31.29 4.98
N ARG A 41 8.02 31.48 5.46
CA ARG A 41 8.94 30.39 5.72
C ARG A 41 8.51 29.60 6.94
N ILE A 42 8.50 28.28 6.83
CA ILE A 42 8.15 27.35 7.90
C ILE A 42 9.23 26.25 8.04
N ALA A 43 9.28 25.61 9.21
CA ALA A 43 10.11 24.44 9.42
C ALA A 43 9.64 23.30 8.48
N GLY A 44 10.59 22.58 7.94
CA GLY A 44 10.25 21.38 7.20
C GLY A 44 9.95 20.29 8.19
N ASP A 45 8.66 19.94 8.39
CA ASP A 45 8.45 18.62 8.91
C ASP A 45 7.04 18.15 9.01
N MET A 46 6.71 17.39 8.19
CA MET A 46 6.09 16.08 8.08
C MET A 46 6.26 15.73 6.63
N ASP A 47 7.48 15.40 6.28
CA ASP A 47 7.75 14.79 5.00
C ASP A 47 7.18 13.38 5.03
N ILE A 48 6.00 13.25 4.42
CA ILE A 48 5.61 11.98 3.83
C ILE A 48 6.72 11.69 2.84
N PRO A 49 7.38 10.52 2.94
CA PRO A 49 8.54 10.23 2.10
C PRO A 49 8.25 10.48 0.62
N ASP A 50 9.13 11.20 -0.04
CA ASP A 50 9.06 11.61 -1.46
C ASP A 50 8.92 10.46 -2.48
N GLU A 51 8.99 9.23 -2.04
CA GLU A 51 8.93 8.04 -2.91
C GLU A 51 7.61 7.84 -3.64
N ARG A 52 6.50 8.35 -3.11
CA ARG A 52 5.22 8.32 -3.83
C ARG A 52 5.15 9.40 -4.90
N ASP A 53 5.74 10.53 -4.63
CA ASP A 53 5.65 11.73 -5.46
C ASP A 53 6.35 11.57 -6.80
N MET A 54 7.53 10.93 -6.81
CA MET A 54 8.27 10.67 -8.05
C MET A 54 7.56 9.69 -8.99
N ARG A 55 6.93 8.64 -8.46
CA ARG A 55 6.17 7.68 -9.30
C ARG A 55 4.88 8.26 -9.85
N GLU A 56 4.28 9.19 -9.13
CA GLU A 56 3.03 9.83 -9.54
C GLU A 56 3.25 10.98 -10.54
N LEU A 57 4.37 11.66 -10.46
CA LEU A 57 4.83 12.60 -11.49
C LEU A 57 5.14 11.91 -12.83
N GLU A 58 5.75 10.72 -12.81
CA GLU A 58 5.93 9.91 -14.01
C GLU A 58 4.60 9.41 -14.62
N GLU A 59 3.58 9.12 -13.80
CA GLU A 59 2.27 8.68 -14.28
C GLU A 59 1.38 9.85 -14.75
N ALA A 60 1.52 11.04 -14.20
CA ALA A 60 0.86 12.26 -14.68
C ALA A 60 1.55 12.86 -15.92
N GLY A 61 2.81 12.57 -16.10
CA GLY A 61 3.74 13.19 -17.03
C GLY A 61 3.75 12.67 -18.46
N GLU A 62 2.73 11.94 -18.97
CA GLU A 62 2.65 11.71 -20.42
C GLU A 62 2.29 12.95 -21.24
N LYS A 63 2.04 14.11 -20.61
CA LYS A 63 1.82 15.39 -21.30
C LYS A 63 2.89 16.46 -21.02
N GLU A 64 3.76 16.29 -20.04
CA GLU A 64 4.88 17.19 -19.74
C GLU A 64 6.24 16.49 -19.97
N LYS A 65 6.46 15.97 -21.13
CA LYS A 65 7.70 15.32 -21.55
C LYS A 65 8.74 16.33 -21.99
N GLU A 66 9.25 17.18 -21.10
CA GLU A 66 10.47 17.99 -21.38
C GLU A 66 11.16 18.58 -20.14
N LEU A 67 10.98 18.00 -18.96
CA LEU A 67 11.86 18.32 -17.82
C LEU A 67 12.94 17.24 -17.71
N LYS A 68 14.20 17.61 -17.95
CA LYS A 68 15.36 16.73 -17.78
C LYS A 68 15.55 16.39 -16.29
N ASP A 69 16.09 15.21 -15.99
CA ASP A 69 16.36 14.74 -14.60
C ASP A 69 17.10 15.76 -13.70
N GLU A 70 17.97 16.59 -14.30
CA GLU A 70 18.67 17.71 -13.62
C GLU A 70 17.75 18.86 -13.17
N GLU A 71 16.53 18.98 -13.71
CA GLU A 71 15.56 19.98 -13.29
C GLU A 71 14.61 19.44 -12.22
N LEU A 72 14.43 18.13 -12.14
CA LEU A 72 13.65 17.47 -11.08
C LEU A 72 14.38 17.53 -9.74
N ASP A 73 15.69 17.29 -9.69
CA ASP A 73 16.51 17.44 -8.49
C ASP A 73 16.54 18.86 -7.93
N LYS A 74 16.27 19.87 -8.79
CA LYS A 74 16.12 21.29 -8.38
C LYS A 74 14.73 21.64 -7.86
N ILE A 75 13.77 20.72 -7.92
CA ILE A 75 12.39 20.92 -7.48
C ILE A 75 12.22 20.61 -5.99
N TYR A 76 13.07 19.75 -5.45
CA TYR A 76 13.06 19.27 -4.07
C TYR A 76 14.27 19.84 -3.29
N GLY A 77 14.24 21.11 -3.03
CA GLY A 77 15.30 21.80 -2.30
C GLY A 77 14.83 22.31 -0.94
N GLU A 78 15.77 22.53 -0.03
CA GLU A 78 15.54 23.28 1.19
C GLU A 78 15.26 24.76 0.84
N PHE A 79 14.65 25.49 1.79
CA PHE A 79 14.46 26.92 1.64
C PHE A 79 15.84 27.62 1.59
N ASN A 80 16.18 28.20 0.44
CA ASN A 80 17.46 28.86 0.22
C ASN A 80 17.27 30.36 -0.08
N PRO A 81 17.59 31.26 0.87
CA PRO A 81 17.49 32.69 0.67
C PRO A 81 18.42 33.23 -0.44
N GLU A 82 19.49 32.51 -0.79
CA GLU A 82 20.44 32.90 -1.83
C GLU A 82 20.02 32.42 -3.24
N ASP A 83 18.93 31.67 -3.34
CA ASP A 83 18.42 31.22 -4.62
C ASP A 83 18.05 32.43 -5.52
N PRO A 84 18.52 32.51 -6.76
CA PRO A 84 18.17 33.62 -7.66
C PRO A 84 16.67 33.80 -7.86
N ARG A 85 15.89 32.71 -7.79
CA ARG A 85 14.42 32.75 -7.89
C ARG A 85 13.79 33.43 -6.69
N PHE A 86 14.37 33.24 -5.49
CA PHE A 86 13.90 33.92 -4.29
C PHE A 86 14.19 35.44 -4.36
N ARG A 87 15.36 35.84 -4.86
CA ARG A 87 15.70 37.26 -5.11
C ARG A 87 14.75 37.88 -6.12
N GLU A 88 14.43 37.19 -7.24
CA GLU A 88 13.44 37.66 -8.21
C GLU A 88 12.06 37.87 -7.58
N MET A 89 11.64 37.00 -6.67
CA MET A 89 10.37 37.18 -5.95
C MET A 89 10.37 38.39 -5.02
N LEU A 90 11.48 38.68 -4.33
CA LEU A 90 11.60 39.82 -3.43
C LEU A 90 11.59 41.17 -4.16
N ASP A 91 11.91 41.20 -5.45
CA ASP A 91 11.81 42.41 -6.27
C ASP A 91 10.36 42.75 -6.65
N ASP A 92 9.40 41.82 -6.41
CA ASP A 92 7.98 42.05 -6.65
C ASP A 92 7.37 42.89 -5.53
N ARG A 93 6.82 44.06 -5.85
CA ARG A 93 6.27 45.02 -4.88
C ARG A 93 5.08 44.52 -4.08
N ASP A 94 4.34 43.54 -4.66
CA ASP A 94 3.12 43.02 -4.07
C ASP A 94 3.41 41.70 -3.30
N LEU A 95 4.69 41.31 -3.15
CA LEU A 95 5.10 40.18 -2.33
C LEU A 95 5.74 40.68 -1.02
N LEU A 96 5.27 40.13 0.09
CA LEU A 96 5.87 40.27 1.40
C LEU A 96 6.41 38.91 1.88
N TYR A 97 7.66 38.94 2.34
CA TYR A 97 8.28 37.77 2.94
C TYR A 97 8.22 37.86 4.48
N ILE A 98 7.85 36.75 5.10
CA ILE A 98 7.85 36.58 6.56
C ILE A 98 8.68 35.33 6.89
N ASP A 99 9.74 35.51 7.70
CA ASP A 99 10.47 34.37 8.26
C ASP A 99 9.71 33.84 9.49
N GLY A 100 8.86 32.85 9.28
CA GLY A 100 8.06 32.27 10.33
C GLY A 100 8.86 31.52 11.40
N LEU A 101 10.13 31.15 11.11
CA LEU A 101 11.03 30.52 12.10
C LEU A 101 11.63 31.53 13.06
N GLU A 102 11.75 32.79 12.64
CA GLU A 102 12.32 33.87 13.47
C GLU A 102 11.24 34.82 14.05
N CYS A 103 10.00 34.67 13.57
CA CYS A 103 8.89 35.52 13.97
C CYS A 103 8.35 35.10 15.35
N GLY A 104 8.31 36.04 16.29
CA GLY A 104 7.83 35.77 17.66
C GLY A 104 6.32 35.57 17.79
N ASP A 105 5.49 36.16 16.90
CA ASP A 105 4.03 36.00 16.83
C ASP A 105 3.58 36.09 15.38
N LEU A 106 3.56 34.95 14.73
CA LEU A 106 3.21 34.82 13.30
C LEU A 106 1.74 35.20 13.05
N VAL A 107 0.84 34.96 13.99
CA VAL A 107 -0.58 35.33 13.86
C VAL A 107 -0.76 36.83 13.85
N ALA A 108 -0.09 37.53 14.77
CA ALA A 108 -0.13 38.98 14.81
C ALA A 108 0.47 39.61 13.55
N GLU A 109 1.60 39.09 13.08
CA GLU A 109 2.28 39.54 11.86
C GLU A 109 1.37 39.33 10.62
N LEU A 110 0.74 38.18 10.48
CA LEU A 110 -0.18 37.91 9.37
C LEU A 110 -1.40 38.85 9.41
N LYS A 111 -1.99 39.06 10.56
CA LYS A 111 -3.12 39.98 10.74
C LYS A 111 -2.78 41.41 10.36
N ASP A 112 -1.58 41.86 10.69
CA ASP A 112 -1.10 43.22 10.36
C ASP A 112 -0.83 43.35 8.86
N LYS A 113 -0.26 42.33 8.23
CA LYS A 113 0.20 42.38 6.84
C LYS A 113 -0.86 42.03 5.79
N ILE A 114 -1.92 41.30 6.16
CA ILE A 114 -3.00 40.96 5.20
C ILE A 114 -3.77 42.23 4.82
N ALA A 115 -3.58 42.66 3.57
CA ALA A 115 -4.17 43.88 3.04
C ALA A 115 -5.29 43.59 2.01
N GLY A 116 -5.53 42.30 1.64
CA GLY A 116 -6.58 41.91 0.74
C GLY A 116 -7.97 41.81 1.38
N SER A 117 -9.02 42.03 0.57
CA SER A 117 -10.41 41.86 1.01
C SER A 117 -10.76 40.39 1.23
N TYR A 118 -10.14 39.51 0.45
CA TYR A 118 -10.32 38.06 0.50
C TYR A 118 -8.99 37.36 0.78
N VAL A 119 -9.01 36.25 1.49
CA VAL A 119 -7.81 35.53 1.93
C VAL A 119 -7.90 34.07 1.56
N VAL A 120 -6.80 33.55 1.02
CA VAL A 120 -6.57 32.13 0.75
C VAL A 120 -5.30 31.69 1.48
N PHE A 121 -5.36 30.55 2.17
CA PHE A 121 -4.19 29.93 2.78
C PHE A 121 -3.73 28.76 1.93
N ALA A 122 -2.44 28.71 1.57
CA ALA A 122 -1.90 27.74 0.66
C ALA A 122 -0.55 27.19 1.12
N LYS A 123 -0.24 25.94 0.75
CA LYS A 123 1.13 25.42 0.77
C LYS A 123 1.81 25.73 -0.56
N ALA A 124 3.10 25.99 -0.55
CA ALA A 124 3.89 26.21 -1.77
C ALA A 124 3.76 25.01 -2.72
N GLY A 125 3.66 25.29 -4.04
CA GLY A 125 3.42 24.30 -5.08
C GLY A 125 2.00 24.29 -5.65
N ILE A 126 1.04 24.95 -5.01
CA ILE A 126 -0.35 25.08 -5.52
C ILE A 126 -0.37 25.97 -6.78
N ARG A 127 -1.33 25.67 -7.67
CA ARG A 127 -1.64 26.49 -8.84
C ARG A 127 -3.13 26.81 -8.87
N PHE A 128 -3.45 28.04 -9.17
CA PHE A 128 -4.81 28.52 -9.41
C PHE A 128 -5.12 28.55 -10.91
N SER A 129 -6.33 28.25 -11.29
CA SER A 129 -6.74 28.37 -12.69
C SER A 129 -6.98 29.84 -13.07
N PRO A 130 -6.83 30.20 -14.37
CA PRO A 130 -6.89 31.60 -14.83
C PRO A 130 -8.19 32.34 -14.54
N LYS A 131 -9.29 31.62 -14.30
CA LYS A 131 -10.61 32.23 -14.07
C LYS A 131 -11.06 32.15 -12.62
N SER A 132 -10.29 31.50 -11.73
CA SER A 132 -10.73 31.27 -10.36
C SER A 132 -10.91 32.57 -9.56
N SER A 133 -10.02 33.54 -9.70
CA SER A 133 -10.15 34.82 -8.97
C SER A 133 -11.40 35.61 -9.36
N VAL A 134 -11.74 35.61 -10.65
CA VAL A 134 -12.93 36.34 -11.16
C VAL A 134 -14.22 35.72 -10.61
N GLU A 135 -14.33 34.39 -10.66
CA GLU A 135 -15.53 33.69 -10.20
C GLU A 135 -15.66 33.69 -8.68
N VAL A 136 -14.54 33.56 -7.96
CA VAL A 136 -14.51 33.68 -6.51
C VAL A 136 -14.98 35.08 -6.08
N ARG A 137 -14.49 36.14 -6.73
CA ARG A 137 -14.93 37.51 -6.49
C ARG A 137 -16.43 37.69 -6.74
N ARG A 138 -16.94 37.16 -7.87
CA ARG A 138 -18.38 37.19 -8.18
C ARG A 138 -19.22 36.60 -7.04
N CYS A 139 -18.81 35.46 -6.47
CA CYS A 139 -19.49 34.85 -5.33
C CYS A 139 -19.52 35.79 -4.10
N PHE A 140 -18.44 36.51 -3.82
CA PHE A 140 -18.39 37.45 -2.70
C PHE A 140 -19.25 38.70 -2.94
N GLU A 141 -19.07 39.33 -4.09
CA GLU A 141 -19.69 40.67 -4.38
C GLU A 141 -21.16 40.57 -4.80
N GLU A 142 -21.50 39.61 -5.68
CA GLU A 142 -22.86 39.52 -6.21
C GLU A 142 -23.74 38.60 -5.35
N GLU A 143 -23.16 37.56 -4.72
CA GLU A 143 -23.95 36.60 -3.91
C GLU A 143 -23.80 36.83 -2.40
N ASN A 144 -22.94 37.74 -1.97
CA ASN A 144 -22.67 38.11 -0.56
C ASN A 144 -22.34 36.89 0.32
N ARG A 145 -21.27 36.16 -0.07
CA ARG A 145 -20.81 34.95 0.63
C ARG A 145 -19.73 35.27 1.65
N ASP A 146 -19.67 34.50 2.72
CA ASP A 146 -18.62 34.60 3.74
C ASP A 146 -17.40 33.77 3.35
N VAL A 147 -17.63 32.64 2.70
CA VAL A 147 -16.62 31.65 2.25
C VAL A 147 -17.00 31.15 0.86
N VAL A 148 -15.99 30.96 0.01
CA VAL A 148 -16.16 30.39 -1.34
C VAL A 148 -15.28 29.17 -1.51
N LEU A 149 -15.90 28.06 -1.98
CA LEU A 149 -15.21 26.83 -2.36
C LEU A 149 -14.84 26.84 -3.84
N THR A 150 -13.68 26.24 -4.13
CA THR A 150 -13.19 26.03 -5.49
C THR A 150 -12.91 24.53 -5.70
N LYS A 151 -13.20 24.00 -6.89
CA LYS A 151 -12.87 22.60 -7.24
C LYS A 151 -11.37 22.32 -7.10
N ILE A 152 -11.06 21.06 -6.87
CA ILE A 152 -9.68 20.57 -6.75
C ILE A 152 -9.34 19.74 -7.98
N ARG A 153 -8.19 20.04 -8.62
CA ARG A 153 -7.58 19.22 -9.67
C ARG A 153 -6.26 18.64 -9.14
N GLY A 154 -6.09 17.33 -9.25
CA GLY A 154 -4.91 16.61 -8.77
C GLY A 154 -5.16 15.12 -8.69
N LYS A 155 -4.46 14.41 -7.81
CA LYS A 155 -4.68 12.98 -7.58
C LYS A 155 -6.13 12.73 -7.14
N GLU A 156 -6.86 11.94 -7.92
CA GLU A 156 -8.21 11.52 -7.55
C GLU A 156 -8.18 10.52 -6.39
N ASN A 157 -8.63 10.94 -5.24
CA ASN A 157 -9.01 10.07 -4.12
C ASN A 157 -10.50 10.26 -3.79
N ILE A 158 -11.01 9.50 -2.82
CA ILE A 158 -12.41 9.57 -2.42
C ILE A 158 -12.79 10.98 -1.98
N HIS A 159 -11.91 11.66 -1.30
CA HIS A 159 -12.14 12.97 -0.72
C HIS A 159 -12.19 14.07 -1.79
N VAL A 160 -11.20 14.12 -2.68
CA VAL A 160 -11.22 15.05 -3.83
C VAL A 160 -12.50 14.87 -4.65
N ARG A 161 -12.91 13.62 -4.85
CA ARG A 161 -14.14 13.30 -5.57
C ARG A 161 -15.37 13.82 -4.84
N GLU A 162 -15.45 13.65 -3.54
CA GLU A 162 -16.57 14.17 -2.73
C GLU A 162 -16.61 15.69 -2.73
N HIS A 163 -15.45 16.34 -2.58
CA HIS A 163 -15.34 17.79 -2.66
C HIS A 163 -15.82 18.30 -4.03
N ASN A 164 -15.33 17.72 -5.11
CA ASN A 164 -15.73 18.11 -6.46
C ASN A 164 -17.20 17.81 -6.74
N ASN A 165 -17.72 16.68 -6.28
CA ASN A 165 -19.15 16.35 -6.38
C ASN A 165 -20.01 17.32 -5.59
N TYR A 166 -19.53 17.79 -4.44
CA TYR A 166 -20.19 18.83 -3.68
C TYR A 166 -20.25 20.13 -4.49
N CYS A 167 -19.12 20.59 -5.02
CA CYS A 167 -19.04 21.76 -5.88
C CYS A 167 -19.97 21.65 -7.12
N ASP A 168 -20.11 20.45 -7.69
CA ASP A 168 -21.00 20.23 -8.86
C ASP A 168 -22.48 20.25 -8.51
N ARG A 169 -22.85 19.84 -7.30
CA ARG A 169 -24.25 19.82 -6.85
C ARG A 169 -24.78 21.18 -6.40
N PHE A 170 -23.89 22.03 -5.88
CA PHE A 170 -24.26 23.28 -5.21
C PHE A 170 -23.76 24.51 -5.96
N THR A 171 -24.04 24.55 -7.27
CA THR A 171 -23.68 25.66 -8.15
C THR A 171 -24.59 26.88 -8.01
N GLU A 172 -25.76 26.76 -7.32
CA GLU A 172 -26.69 27.84 -7.09
C GLU A 172 -26.94 28.08 -5.61
N LYS A 173 -27.17 29.34 -5.25
CA LYS A 173 -27.46 29.91 -3.91
C LYS A 173 -27.70 28.90 -2.80
N THR A 174 -26.63 28.43 -2.18
CA THR A 174 -26.72 27.52 -1.05
C THR A 174 -26.41 28.27 0.23
N THR A 175 -27.39 28.32 1.13
CA THR A 175 -27.12 28.70 2.51
C THR A 175 -26.65 27.44 3.26
N LEU A 176 -25.76 27.58 4.22
CA LEU A 176 -25.35 26.46 5.10
C LEU A 176 -26.56 25.81 5.80
N ASP A 177 -27.67 26.52 5.94
CA ASP A 177 -28.88 26.01 6.56
C ASP A 177 -29.45 24.75 5.92
N ASN A 178 -29.10 24.49 4.65
CA ASN A 178 -29.62 23.35 3.89
C ASN A 178 -28.59 22.26 3.63
N ASN A 179 -27.30 22.48 3.95
CA ASN A 179 -26.21 21.54 3.63
C ASN A 179 -25.26 21.35 4.80
N VAL A 180 -25.37 20.19 5.42
CA VAL A 180 -24.76 19.86 6.70
C VAL A 180 -23.36 19.26 6.55
N TYR A 181 -22.93 18.90 5.34
CA TYR A 181 -21.76 18.03 5.15
C TYR A 181 -20.71 18.70 4.28
N LEU A 182 -19.97 19.65 4.86
CA LEU A 182 -18.88 20.31 4.17
C LEU A 182 -17.72 19.34 3.97
N PRO A 183 -17.21 19.24 2.75
CA PRO A 183 -15.98 18.48 2.51
C PRO A 183 -14.80 19.18 3.19
N HIS A 184 -14.10 18.46 4.05
CA HIS A 184 -13.04 18.97 4.93
C HIS A 184 -11.65 18.60 4.41
N GLN A 185 -11.28 19.05 3.21
CA GLN A 185 -10.15 18.35 2.61
C GLN A 185 -8.94 19.21 2.29
N LEU A 186 -9.10 20.44 1.94
CA LEU A 186 -7.99 21.25 1.50
C LEU A 186 -8.22 22.71 1.82
N TYR A 187 -7.43 23.22 2.75
CA TYR A 187 -7.51 24.62 3.14
C TYR A 187 -7.35 25.57 1.95
N ALA A 188 -6.57 25.22 0.91
CA ALA A 188 -6.41 26.03 -0.29
C ALA A 188 -7.63 26.07 -1.23
N ALA A 189 -8.60 25.18 -1.05
CA ALA A 189 -9.84 25.20 -1.79
C ALA A 189 -10.89 26.15 -1.19
N TYR A 190 -10.58 26.78 -0.05
CA TYR A 190 -11.43 27.75 0.63
C TYR A 190 -10.83 29.16 0.54
N THR A 191 -11.63 30.11 0.05
CA THR A 191 -11.34 31.54 0.11
C THR A 191 -12.29 32.20 1.09
N PHE A 192 -11.80 33.02 1.99
CA PHE A 192 -12.54 33.68 3.06
C PHE A 192 -12.63 35.17 2.83
N ALA A 193 -13.77 35.80 3.16
CA ALA A 193 -13.74 37.21 3.46
C ALA A 193 -12.79 37.43 4.64
N ALA A 194 -11.90 38.38 4.56
CA ALA A 194 -10.77 38.49 5.51
C ALA A 194 -11.20 38.78 6.97
N ASP A 195 -12.40 39.36 7.19
CA ASP A 195 -13.01 39.57 8.49
C ASP A 195 -13.73 38.31 9.04
N GLN A 196 -13.90 37.26 8.20
CA GLN A 196 -14.52 36.00 8.59
C GLN A 196 -13.49 34.95 9.05
N VAL A 197 -12.20 35.22 8.91
CA VAL A 197 -11.14 34.30 9.38
C VAL A 197 -11.15 34.21 10.90
N LYS A 198 -11.33 33.01 11.43
CA LYS A 198 -11.24 32.68 12.86
C LYS A 198 -9.82 32.29 13.19
N TRP A 199 -9.04 33.27 13.56
CA TRP A 199 -7.63 33.07 13.86
C TRP A 199 -7.41 32.18 15.09
N VAL A 200 -6.46 31.26 14.98
CA VAL A 200 -5.91 30.54 16.13
C VAL A 200 -5.07 31.48 16.99
N SER A 201 -4.75 31.09 18.22
CA SER A 201 -3.90 31.88 19.11
C SER A 201 -2.46 32.01 18.64
N GLU A 202 -1.99 30.96 17.97
CA GLU A 202 -0.60 30.84 17.52
C GLU A 202 -0.54 29.96 16.27
N ILE A 203 0.39 30.24 15.34
CA ILE A 203 0.79 29.33 14.24
C ILE A 203 2.24 28.97 14.50
N ARG A 204 2.47 27.73 14.93
CA ARG A 204 3.80 27.21 15.28
C ARG A 204 4.47 26.64 14.02
N PRO A 205 5.68 27.07 13.70
CA PRO A 205 6.36 26.66 12.46
C PRO A 205 6.49 25.13 12.31
N GLU A 206 6.63 24.39 13.40
CA GLU A 206 6.83 22.94 13.43
C GLU A 206 5.55 22.15 13.11
N ILE A 207 4.40 22.69 13.49
CA ILE A 207 3.08 22.08 13.30
C ILE A 207 2.09 23.01 12.58
N TRP A 208 2.62 23.97 11.84
CA TRP A 208 1.87 25.01 11.15
C TRP A 208 0.64 24.49 10.38
N TYR A 209 0.77 23.31 9.77
CA TYR A 209 -0.30 22.70 9.00
C TYR A 209 -1.52 22.36 9.86
N LEU A 210 -1.34 21.90 11.13
CA LEU A 210 -2.44 21.67 12.07
C LEU A 210 -3.07 22.98 12.54
N ASP A 211 -2.25 23.97 12.84
CA ASP A 211 -2.73 25.29 13.30
C ASP A 211 -3.50 26.01 12.18
N VAL A 212 -2.97 26.02 10.96
CA VAL A 212 -3.67 26.57 9.78
C VAL A 212 -4.94 25.78 9.46
N MET A 213 -4.89 24.46 9.53
CA MET A 213 -6.07 23.64 9.29
C MET A 213 -7.15 23.86 10.35
N THR A 214 -6.78 23.96 11.62
CA THR A 214 -7.69 24.32 12.72
C THR A 214 -8.33 25.67 12.44
N MET A 215 -7.54 26.67 12.07
CA MET A 215 -8.02 28.00 11.71
C MET A 215 -9.01 27.99 10.56
N VAL A 216 -8.70 27.26 9.50
CA VAL A 216 -9.58 27.12 8.32
C VAL A 216 -10.88 26.43 8.70
N TYR A 217 -10.83 25.33 9.44
CA TYR A 217 -12.05 24.63 9.88
C TYR A 217 -12.91 25.46 10.83
N GLN A 218 -12.31 26.16 11.79
CA GLN A 218 -13.05 27.07 12.66
C GLN A 218 -13.76 28.16 11.84
N SER A 219 -13.09 28.70 10.83
CA SER A 219 -13.65 29.70 9.94
C SER A 219 -14.80 29.13 9.11
N VAL A 220 -14.63 27.95 8.51
CA VAL A 220 -15.67 27.30 7.69
C VAL A 220 -16.90 26.94 8.51
N VAL A 221 -16.75 26.31 9.69
CA VAL A 221 -17.89 25.91 10.52
C VAL A 221 -18.62 27.11 11.15
N SER A 222 -17.94 28.25 11.24
CA SER A 222 -18.49 29.48 11.85
C SER A 222 -19.15 30.41 10.82
N CYS A 223 -18.96 30.18 9.51
CA CYS A 223 -19.53 31.05 8.49
C CYS A 223 -21.05 30.85 8.35
N ARG A 224 -21.76 31.88 7.89
CA ARG A 224 -23.21 31.86 7.69
C ARG A 224 -23.61 31.49 6.27
N SER A 225 -22.72 31.74 5.31
CA SER A 225 -22.99 31.53 3.89
C SER A 225 -21.80 30.97 3.16
N LEU A 226 -22.05 30.01 2.30
CA LEU A 226 -21.08 29.33 1.47
C LEU A 226 -21.38 29.56 0.01
N GLY A 227 -20.38 29.97 -0.78
CA GLY A 227 -20.41 30.03 -2.22
C GLY A 227 -19.60 28.90 -2.85
N VAL A 228 -19.92 28.57 -4.09
CA VAL A 228 -19.13 27.64 -4.88
C VAL A 228 -18.75 28.31 -6.18
N ALA A 229 -17.45 28.52 -6.41
CA ALA A 229 -16.94 28.98 -7.67
C ALA A 229 -17.03 27.84 -8.69
N SER A 230 -17.96 27.96 -9.66
CA SER A 230 -18.34 26.88 -10.58
C SER A 230 -17.87 27.14 -12.01
N GLY A 231 -17.49 26.09 -12.72
CA GLY A 231 -17.05 26.09 -14.11
C GLY A 231 -16.04 24.96 -14.39
N GLU A 232 -15.99 24.48 -15.64
CA GLU A 232 -15.04 23.40 -16.02
C GLU A 232 -13.57 23.83 -15.86
N ASP A 233 -13.28 25.12 -16.04
CA ASP A 233 -11.95 25.71 -15.98
C ASP A 233 -11.67 26.41 -14.63
N ILE A 234 -12.49 26.22 -13.61
CA ILE A 234 -12.32 26.85 -12.28
C ILE A 234 -11.90 25.80 -11.29
N TYR A 235 -10.62 25.83 -10.88
CA TYR A 235 -10.04 24.87 -9.96
C TYR A 235 -8.77 25.37 -9.29
N VAL A 236 -8.46 24.77 -8.17
CA VAL A 236 -7.13 24.80 -7.55
C VAL A 236 -6.43 23.50 -7.89
N GLN A 237 -5.27 23.56 -8.53
CA GLN A 237 -4.45 22.40 -8.83
C GLN A 237 -3.47 22.17 -7.67
N ILE A 238 -3.50 20.96 -7.13
CA ILE A 238 -2.58 20.52 -6.09
C ILE A 238 -1.53 19.60 -6.69
N LEU A 239 -0.31 19.71 -6.18
CA LEU A 239 0.76 18.75 -6.46
C LEU A 239 0.59 17.52 -5.56
N ALA A 240 1.31 16.44 -5.89
CA ALA A 240 1.21 15.17 -5.19
C ALA A 240 1.64 15.23 -3.71
N ASP A 241 2.50 16.17 -3.35
CA ASP A 241 3.02 16.38 -1.98
C ASP A 241 2.11 17.18 -1.04
N HIS A 242 0.88 17.49 -1.46
CA HIS A 242 -0.10 18.04 -0.55
C HIS A 242 -0.61 16.97 0.38
N LEU A 243 -0.56 17.25 1.69
CA LEU A 243 -1.14 16.42 2.72
C LEU A 243 -2.63 16.23 2.46
N MET A 244 -2.97 15.05 1.95
CA MET A 244 -4.34 14.58 1.83
C MET A 244 -4.69 13.83 3.12
N VAL A 245 -5.95 13.83 3.49
CA VAL A 245 -6.42 13.12 4.69
C VAL A 245 -6.06 11.62 4.70
N GLU A 246 -5.87 10.99 3.54
CA GLU A 246 -5.37 9.61 3.46
C GLU A 246 -3.93 9.46 3.97
N ASP A 247 -3.12 10.48 3.81
CA ASP A 247 -1.71 10.46 4.24
C ASP A 247 -1.59 10.60 5.76
N TRP A 248 -2.57 11.18 6.40
CA TRP A 248 -2.67 11.32 7.85
C TRP A 248 -2.82 9.99 8.57
N LYS A 249 -3.34 8.95 7.92
CA LYS A 249 -3.47 7.64 8.53
C LYS A 249 -2.12 7.09 8.98
N ASN A 250 -1.08 7.27 8.16
CA ASN A 250 0.27 6.79 8.49
C ASN A 250 0.93 7.66 9.56
N MET A 251 0.70 8.96 9.49
CA MET A 251 1.21 9.93 10.46
C MET A 251 0.63 9.73 11.85
N LEU A 252 -0.69 9.57 11.95
CA LEU A 252 -1.38 9.39 13.22
C LEU A 252 -1.11 8.02 13.88
N GLN A 253 -0.38 7.11 13.22
CA GLN A 253 0.11 5.88 13.87
C GLN A 253 1.30 6.13 14.79
N ASP A 254 2.02 7.24 14.60
CA ASP A 254 3.04 7.70 15.53
C ASP A 254 2.36 8.27 16.79
N PRO A 255 2.68 7.76 18.00
CA PRO A 255 2.02 8.17 19.24
C PRO A 255 2.16 9.67 19.58
N ASP A 256 3.30 10.28 19.23
CA ASP A 256 3.56 11.68 19.52
C ASP A 256 2.80 12.58 18.55
N GLN A 257 2.74 12.21 17.29
CA GLN A 257 1.96 12.91 16.27
C GLN A 257 0.46 12.80 16.52
N LEU A 258 -0.01 11.63 16.98
CA LEU A 258 -1.40 11.46 17.40
C LEU A 258 -1.75 12.36 18.57
N GLU A 259 -0.86 12.49 19.57
CA GLU A 259 -1.08 13.37 20.71
C GLU A 259 -1.19 14.84 20.29
N VAL A 260 -0.26 15.31 19.46
CA VAL A 260 -0.29 16.66 18.90
C VAL A 260 -1.60 16.90 18.13
N PHE A 261 -1.99 15.96 17.27
CA PHE A 261 -3.25 16.06 16.52
C PHE A 261 -4.48 16.10 17.43
N TYR A 262 -4.53 15.24 18.45
CA TYR A 262 -5.65 15.20 19.39
C TYR A 262 -5.80 16.50 20.16
N GLN A 263 -4.71 17.06 20.70
CA GLN A 263 -4.74 18.29 21.48
C GLN A 263 -4.96 19.53 20.62
N GLU A 264 -4.27 19.64 19.51
CA GLU A 264 -4.18 20.88 18.73
C GLU A 264 -5.25 20.99 17.64
N PHE A 265 -5.86 19.87 17.23
CA PHE A 265 -6.94 19.90 16.26
C PHE A 265 -8.26 19.37 16.83
N PHE A 266 -8.31 18.08 17.20
CA PHE A 266 -9.57 17.44 17.59
C PHE A 266 -10.27 18.16 18.75
N ARG A 267 -9.57 18.41 19.84
CA ARG A 267 -10.13 19.13 21.00
C ARG A 267 -10.53 20.55 20.65
N LYS A 268 -9.70 21.29 19.92
CA LYS A 268 -10.03 22.66 19.53
C LYS A 268 -11.29 22.74 18.66
N ILE A 269 -11.49 21.81 17.74
CA ILE A 269 -12.74 21.76 16.97
C ILE A 269 -13.94 21.39 17.86
N ALA A 270 -13.76 20.47 18.82
CA ALA A 270 -14.79 20.14 19.78
C ALA A 270 -15.20 21.33 20.65
N ASP A 271 -14.24 22.13 21.10
CA ASP A 271 -14.47 23.35 21.91
C ASP A 271 -15.16 24.47 21.10
N CYS A 272 -15.05 24.46 19.78
CA CYS A 272 -15.70 25.42 18.89
C CYS A 272 -17.17 25.12 18.60
N ARG A 273 -17.75 24.02 19.08
CA ARG A 273 -19.16 23.70 18.88
C ARG A 273 -20.08 24.76 19.51
N ILE A 274 -20.94 25.35 18.71
CA ILE A 274 -21.94 26.35 19.15
C ILE A 274 -23.30 25.68 19.23
N LYS A 275 -23.74 25.32 20.44
CA LYS A 275 -24.99 24.57 20.67
C LYS A 275 -26.27 25.31 20.28
N GLU A 276 -26.22 26.64 20.26
CA GLU A 276 -27.38 27.44 19.85
C GLU A 276 -27.54 27.56 18.32
N ASN A 277 -26.57 27.04 17.56
CA ASN A 277 -26.63 27.05 16.10
C ASN A 277 -26.57 25.60 15.55
N PRO A 278 -27.71 24.97 15.21
CA PRO A 278 -27.76 23.58 14.78
C PRO A 278 -26.95 23.29 13.51
N VAL A 279 -26.80 24.25 12.60
CA VAL A 279 -26.00 24.08 11.37
C VAL A 279 -24.52 24.02 11.72
N HIS A 280 -24.06 24.93 12.54
CA HIS A 280 -22.69 24.96 13.03
C HIS A 280 -22.34 23.68 13.79
N GLU A 281 -23.22 23.25 14.68
CA GLU A 281 -23.06 22.03 15.48
C GLU A 281 -22.97 20.80 14.58
N LYS A 282 -23.88 20.64 13.61
CA LYS A 282 -23.88 19.52 12.66
C LYS A 282 -22.60 19.46 11.81
N ASN A 283 -22.09 20.61 11.36
CA ASN A 283 -20.83 20.64 10.61
C ASN A 283 -19.64 20.25 11.47
N ALA A 284 -19.56 20.74 12.69
CA ALA A 284 -18.52 20.37 13.65
C ALA A 284 -18.61 18.85 13.98
N ASP A 285 -19.81 18.35 14.23
CA ASP A 285 -20.06 16.94 14.52
C ASP A 285 -19.68 16.02 13.37
N TYR A 286 -19.89 16.44 12.13
CA TYR A 286 -19.49 15.66 10.94
C TYR A 286 -17.97 15.49 10.86
N VAL A 287 -17.23 16.58 11.07
CA VAL A 287 -15.76 16.59 11.10
C VAL A 287 -15.21 15.76 12.26
N LEU A 288 -15.74 16.01 13.46
CA LEU A 288 -15.31 15.29 14.66
C LEU A 288 -15.60 13.79 14.58
N LEU A 289 -16.76 13.40 14.04
CA LEU A 289 -17.11 12.00 13.87
C LEU A 289 -16.14 11.29 12.90
N TYR A 290 -15.74 11.97 11.81
CA TYR A 290 -14.74 11.44 10.89
C TYR A 290 -13.42 11.15 11.60
N TYR A 291 -12.89 12.12 12.35
CA TYR A 291 -11.61 11.95 13.05
C TYR A 291 -11.73 11.01 14.26
N SER A 292 -12.88 10.99 14.93
CA SER A 292 -13.16 9.96 15.94
C SER A 292 -12.99 8.55 15.40
N ALA A 293 -13.48 8.29 14.18
CA ALA A 293 -13.30 6.98 13.54
C ALA A 293 -11.82 6.66 13.27
N LYS A 294 -11.01 7.65 12.89
CA LYS A 294 -9.57 7.45 12.66
C LYS A 294 -8.82 7.16 13.95
N ILE A 295 -9.08 7.95 14.98
CA ILE A 295 -8.48 7.73 16.31
C ILE A 295 -8.93 6.39 16.89
N ALA A 296 -10.20 6.04 16.75
CA ALA A 296 -10.74 4.77 17.22
C ALA A 296 -10.09 3.55 16.54
N ASP A 297 -9.85 3.62 15.22
CA ASP A 297 -9.11 2.59 14.48
C ASP A 297 -7.68 2.44 15.03
N ILE A 298 -6.99 3.57 15.33
CA ILE A 298 -5.62 3.56 15.87
C ILE A 298 -5.60 2.97 17.28
N ILE A 299 -6.53 3.36 18.16
CA ILE A 299 -6.63 2.79 19.51
C ILE A 299 -6.82 1.27 19.45
N PHE A 300 -7.57 0.77 18.46
CA PHE A 300 -7.83 -0.64 18.29
C PHE A 300 -6.61 -1.43 17.79
N ASP A 301 -5.92 -0.88 16.78
CA ASP A 301 -4.88 -1.60 16.03
C ASP A 301 -3.44 -1.37 16.56
N ASN A 302 -3.18 -0.31 17.33
CA ASN A 302 -1.83 0.06 17.75
C ASN A 302 -1.50 -0.49 19.14
N GLU A 303 -0.69 -1.53 19.20
CA GLU A 303 -0.23 -2.16 20.44
C GLU A 303 0.84 -1.31 21.17
N GLU A 304 1.56 -0.44 20.46
CA GLU A 304 2.63 0.39 21.00
C GLU A 304 2.11 1.67 21.69
N LEU A 305 0.83 2.00 21.46
CA LEU A 305 0.23 3.19 22.06
C LEU A 305 0.01 2.98 23.56
N ASP A 306 0.48 3.95 24.35
CA ASP A 306 0.34 4.00 25.81
C ASP A 306 -1.13 3.85 26.26
N GLU A 307 -1.37 3.00 27.24
CA GLU A 307 -2.72 2.70 27.72
C GLU A 307 -3.40 3.92 28.37
N GLU A 308 -2.65 4.85 28.98
CA GLU A 308 -3.19 6.08 29.55
C GLU A 308 -3.67 7.02 28.42
N LYS A 309 -2.88 7.14 27.34
CA LYS A 309 -3.27 7.89 26.15
C LYS A 309 -4.49 7.25 25.47
N LYS A 310 -4.53 5.92 25.33
CA LYS A 310 -5.69 5.21 24.77
C LYS A 310 -6.98 5.51 25.55
N CYS A 311 -6.93 5.41 26.89
CA CYS A 311 -8.07 5.75 27.74
C CYS A 311 -8.54 7.20 27.52
N ARG A 312 -7.61 8.14 27.53
CA ARG A 312 -7.93 9.58 27.36
C ARG A 312 -8.57 9.90 26.02
N TYR A 313 -8.08 9.30 24.92
CA TYR A 313 -8.67 9.49 23.61
C TYR A 313 -10.05 8.84 23.51
N GLU A 314 -10.21 7.64 24.07
CA GLU A 314 -11.50 6.94 24.13
C GLU A 314 -12.55 7.75 24.91
N GLU A 315 -12.20 8.24 26.09
CA GLU A 315 -13.07 9.10 26.91
C GLU A 315 -13.47 10.38 26.17
N GLY A 316 -12.53 11.00 25.46
CA GLY A 316 -12.81 12.19 24.65
C GLY A 316 -13.78 11.91 23.49
N ILE A 317 -13.59 10.82 22.78
CA ILE A 317 -14.49 10.38 21.71
C ILE A 317 -15.87 10.02 22.27
N GLU A 318 -15.94 9.27 23.40
CA GLU A 318 -17.22 8.93 24.04
C GLU A 318 -17.96 10.16 24.53
N SER A 319 -17.25 11.11 25.14
CA SER A 319 -17.83 12.37 25.60
C SER A 319 -18.44 13.14 24.44
N PHE A 320 -17.73 13.22 23.31
CA PHE A 320 -18.27 13.84 22.10
C PHE A 320 -19.50 13.10 21.57
N LEU A 321 -19.45 11.78 21.41
CA LEU A 321 -20.55 10.98 20.88
C LEU A 321 -21.81 11.05 21.73
N LYS A 322 -21.68 11.08 23.06
CA LYS A 322 -22.81 11.23 24.00
C LYS A 322 -23.47 12.62 23.90
N GLN A 323 -22.73 13.64 23.46
CA GLN A 323 -23.25 15.00 23.26
C GLN A 323 -23.81 15.24 21.85
N MET A 324 -23.52 14.36 20.91
CA MET A 324 -23.99 14.51 19.52
C MET A 324 -25.49 14.22 19.45
N GLU A 325 -26.28 15.20 19.02
CA GLU A 325 -27.74 15.12 19.00
C GLU A 325 -28.30 14.66 17.63
N PHE A 326 -27.45 14.56 16.60
CA PHE A 326 -27.85 14.35 15.23
C PHE A 326 -27.40 12.98 14.67
N PRO A 327 -28.16 11.90 14.93
CA PRO A 327 -27.80 10.55 14.45
C PRO A 327 -27.76 10.43 12.93
N GLU A 328 -28.43 11.32 12.19
CA GLU A 328 -28.33 11.39 10.72
C GLU A 328 -26.90 11.69 10.24
N ILE A 329 -26.06 12.29 11.07
CA ILE A 329 -24.64 12.50 10.77
C ILE A 329 -23.90 11.16 10.73
N VAL A 330 -24.18 10.23 11.64
CA VAL A 330 -23.64 8.86 11.61
C VAL A 330 -24.09 8.15 10.33
N MET A 331 -25.37 8.26 9.99
CA MET A 331 -25.94 7.58 8.82
C MET A 331 -25.33 8.09 7.50
N SER A 332 -25.21 9.41 7.34
CA SER A 332 -24.78 10.06 6.11
C SER A 332 -23.27 10.11 5.94
N ASN A 333 -22.46 10.00 7.01
CA ASN A 333 -21.01 10.08 6.91
C ASN A 333 -20.46 8.95 6.02
N GLN A 334 -19.84 9.31 4.88
CA GLN A 334 -19.39 8.36 3.87
C GLN A 334 -18.02 7.73 4.22
N HIS A 335 -17.30 8.28 5.18
CA HIS A 335 -15.95 7.85 5.59
C HIS A 335 -15.94 6.82 6.72
N ILE A 336 -17.08 6.63 7.38
CA ILE A 336 -17.22 5.64 8.45
C ILE A 336 -17.71 4.34 7.84
N SER A 337 -17.05 3.24 8.18
CA SER A 337 -17.46 1.92 7.72
C SER A 337 -18.91 1.65 8.12
N ARG A 338 -19.62 0.89 7.28
CA ARG A 338 -21.02 0.53 7.58
C ARG A 338 -21.12 -0.23 8.91
N ALA A 339 -20.16 -1.08 9.20
CA ALA A 339 -20.12 -1.82 10.46
C ALA A 339 -19.96 -0.89 11.66
N ASN A 340 -19.07 0.11 11.59
CA ASN A 340 -18.96 1.12 12.63
C ASN A 340 -20.22 1.96 12.76
N LYS A 341 -20.90 2.30 11.66
CA LYS A 341 -22.23 2.98 11.73
C LYS A 341 -23.24 2.14 12.50
N VAL A 342 -23.35 0.86 12.19
CA VAL A 342 -24.26 -0.06 12.91
C VAL A 342 -23.89 -0.13 14.39
N TYR A 343 -22.60 -0.23 14.71
CA TYR A 343 -22.11 -0.23 16.07
C TYR A 343 -22.52 1.06 16.82
N LEU A 344 -22.20 2.23 16.25
CA LEU A 344 -22.50 3.53 16.85
C LEU A 344 -24.00 3.76 17.04
N LEU A 345 -24.81 3.45 16.03
CA LEU A 345 -26.26 3.60 16.11
C LEU A 345 -26.87 2.70 17.21
N ARG A 346 -26.38 1.48 17.35
CA ARG A 346 -26.84 0.56 18.42
C ARG A 346 -26.41 1.01 19.81
N LYS A 347 -25.18 1.50 19.95
CA LYS A 347 -24.61 1.89 21.25
C LYS A 347 -25.18 3.23 21.74
N TYR A 348 -25.25 4.24 20.88
CA TYR A 348 -25.58 5.62 21.28
C TYR A 348 -26.99 6.05 20.87
N TYR A 349 -27.62 5.39 19.92
CA TYR A 349 -28.93 5.78 19.38
C TYR A 349 -29.88 4.57 19.23
N PRO A 350 -30.21 3.86 20.29
CA PRO A 350 -31.02 2.62 20.20
C PRO A 350 -32.42 2.86 19.62
N ASP A 351 -32.97 4.07 19.74
CA ASP A 351 -34.30 4.43 19.21
C ASP A 351 -34.26 4.99 17.76
N ILE A 352 -33.13 4.84 17.06
CA ILE A 352 -32.94 5.37 15.71
C ILE A 352 -34.00 4.88 14.71
N CYS A 353 -34.45 3.63 14.84
CA CYS A 353 -35.46 3.05 13.96
C CYS A 353 -36.83 3.75 14.08
N LYS A 354 -37.11 4.33 15.25
CA LYS A 354 -38.35 5.12 15.46
C LYS A 354 -38.23 6.54 14.88
N LYS A 355 -37.04 7.11 14.96
CA LYS A 355 -36.77 8.50 14.53
C LYS A 355 -36.57 8.63 13.02
N PHE A 356 -35.89 7.64 12.39
CA PHE A 356 -35.50 7.64 10.96
C PHE A 356 -35.70 6.24 10.37
N PRO A 357 -36.92 5.71 10.25
CA PRO A 357 -37.16 4.31 9.91
C PRO A 357 -36.58 3.91 8.56
N ASP A 358 -36.78 4.70 7.51
CA ASP A 358 -36.31 4.35 6.15
C ASP A 358 -34.81 4.35 6.00
N GLN A 359 -34.11 5.29 6.64
CA GLN A 359 -32.66 5.42 6.58
C GLN A 359 -31.99 4.39 7.48
N ALA A 360 -32.51 4.21 8.70
CA ALA A 360 -32.00 3.22 9.64
C ALA A 360 -32.16 1.79 9.11
N ASP A 361 -33.27 1.46 8.48
CA ASP A 361 -33.50 0.15 7.88
C ASP A 361 -32.46 -0.16 6.80
N THR A 362 -32.14 0.79 5.93
CA THR A 362 -31.09 0.62 4.92
C THR A 362 -29.72 0.37 5.53
N ILE A 363 -29.36 1.04 6.63
CA ILE A 363 -28.07 0.88 7.29
C ILE A 363 -28.02 -0.40 8.11
N LEU A 364 -29.07 -0.74 8.79
CA LEU A 364 -29.13 -1.91 9.67
C LEU A 364 -29.36 -3.21 8.91
N ASN A 365 -29.84 -3.15 7.66
CA ASN A 365 -30.14 -4.33 6.86
C ASN A 365 -28.87 -5.04 6.38
N PRO A 366 -28.68 -6.35 6.70
CA PRO A 366 -27.47 -7.11 6.36
C PRO A 366 -27.21 -7.29 4.88
N ILE A 367 -28.22 -7.16 4.02
CA ILE A 367 -28.03 -7.31 2.57
C ILE A 367 -27.11 -6.24 1.94
N TYR A 368 -26.85 -5.16 2.66
CA TYR A 368 -25.92 -4.09 2.25
C TYR A 368 -24.52 -4.26 2.84
N ASP A 369 -24.25 -5.32 3.59
CA ASP A 369 -22.90 -5.63 4.06
C ASP A 369 -21.97 -5.89 2.88
N ASN A 370 -20.68 -5.63 3.07
CA ASN A 370 -19.70 -5.81 2.00
C ASN A 370 -19.39 -7.29 1.79
N LEU A 371 -19.73 -7.80 0.61
CA LEU A 371 -19.30 -9.12 0.17
C LEU A 371 -18.19 -9.01 -0.88
N ARG A 372 -17.11 -9.76 -0.68
CA ARG A 372 -15.96 -9.81 -1.59
C ARG A 372 -15.76 -11.22 -2.11
N VAL A 373 -16.01 -11.45 -3.38
CA VAL A 373 -15.66 -12.72 -4.04
C VAL A 373 -14.15 -12.70 -4.25
N LYS A 374 -13.43 -13.57 -3.55
CA LYS A 374 -11.95 -13.59 -3.53
C LYS A 374 -11.38 -14.59 -4.53
N ILE A 375 -11.97 -15.78 -4.62
CA ILE A 375 -11.59 -16.85 -5.54
C ILE A 375 -12.85 -17.36 -6.24
N PHE A 376 -12.74 -17.58 -7.55
CA PHE A 376 -13.80 -18.15 -8.38
C PHE A 376 -13.13 -19.07 -9.41
N GLN A 377 -13.07 -20.34 -9.13
CA GLN A 377 -12.24 -21.29 -9.85
C GLN A 377 -13.00 -22.56 -10.21
N PRO A 378 -13.18 -22.86 -11.50
CA PRO A 378 -13.64 -24.17 -11.92
C PRO A 378 -12.56 -25.22 -11.64
N GLU A 379 -12.88 -26.24 -10.85
CA GLU A 379 -12.00 -27.36 -10.56
C GLU A 379 -12.69 -28.67 -10.95
N LYS A 380 -12.18 -29.36 -11.98
CA LYS A 380 -12.77 -30.60 -12.50
C LYS A 380 -14.27 -30.45 -12.82
N ASP A 381 -15.14 -31.07 -12.03
CA ASP A 381 -16.59 -31.07 -12.13
C ASP A 381 -17.31 -30.11 -11.20
N GLN A 382 -16.55 -29.29 -10.47
CA GLN A 382 -17.08 -28.34 -9.47
C GLN A 382 -16.63 -26.91 -9.73
N LEU A 383 -17.45 -25.97 -9.27
CA LEU A 383 -17.05 -24.57 -9.10
C LEU A 383 -16.64 -24.33 -7.66
N HIS A 384 -15.36 -24.12 -7.42
CA HIS A 384 -14.84 -23.67 -6.14
C HIS A 384 -14.97 -22.15 -6.00
N CYS A 385 -15.65 -21.68 -4.97
CA CYS A 385 -15.81 -20.26 -4.70
C CYS A 385 -15.47 -19.93 -3.24
N GLU A 386 -14.57 -18.95 -3.06
CA GLU A 386 -14.25 -18.38 -1.75
C GLU A 386 -14.64 -16.91 -1.74
N PHE A 387 -15.41 -16.52 -0.74
CA PHE A 387 -15.83 -15.13 -0.58
C PHE A 387 -15.86 -14.73 0.88
N SER A 388 -15.68 -13.45 1.14
CA SER A 388 -15.77 -12.91 2.49
C SER A 388 -16.91 -11.93 2.62
N ILE A 389 -17.44 -11.83 3.84
CA ILE A 389 -18.44 -10.85 4.22
C ILE A 389 -17.87 -10.04 5.38
N VAL A 390 -17.85 -8.72 5.21
CA VAL A 390 -17.55 -7.77 6.29
C VAL A 390 -18.89 -7.41 6.92
N GLU A 391 -19.10 -7.88 8.14
CA GLU A 391 -20.34 -7.69 8.87
C GLU A 391 -20.09 -7.18 10.30
N PRO A 392 -21.04 -6.49 10.92
CA PRO A 392 -20.99 -6.14 12.34
C PRO A 392 -20.86 -7.38 13.22
N VAL A 393 -20.02 -7.31 14.27
CA VAL A 393 -19.83 -8.43 15.23
C VAL A 393 -21.14 -8.94 15.83
N SER A 394 -22.09 -8.04 16.00
CA SER A 394 -23.41 -8.36 16.55
C SER A 394 -24.30 -9.22 15.65
N ARG A 395 -23.85 -9.61 14.45
CA ARG A 395 -24.61 -10.44 13.51
C ARG A 395 -24.06 -11.86 13.42
N THR A 396 -24.98 -12.82 13.37
CA THR A 396 -24.70 -14.26 13.24
C THR A 396 -25.36 -14.84 11.98
N ASN A 397 -25.27 -14.14 10.86
CA ASN A 397 -25.85 -14.61 9.61
C ASN A 397 -25.07 -15.81 9.05
N ARG A 398 -25.78 -16.72 8.37
CA ARG A 398 -25.19 -17.71 7.48
C ARG A 398 -24.99 -17.10 6.10
N ALA A 399 -24.01 -17.59 5.40
CA ALA A 399 -23.70 -17.14 4.03
C ALA A 399 -24.10 -18.21 3.02
N TYR A 400 -24.56 -17.77 1.86
CA TYR A 400 -25.11 -18.64 0.83
C TYR A 400 -24.66 -18.23 -0.56
N MET A 401 -24.55 -19.20 -1.44
CA MET A 401 -24.46 -19.00 -2.87
C MET A 401 -25.69 -19.61 -3.55
N MET A 402 -26.27 -18.89 -4.49
CA MET A 402 -27.55 -19.26 -5.13
C MET A 402 -27.34 -19.38 -6.63
N THR A 403 -27.94 -20.42 -7.22
CA THR A 403 -27.94 -20.66 -8.67
C THR A 403 -29.14 -21.50 -9.10
N GLY A 404 -29.81 -21.13 -10.20
CA GLY A 404 -30.87 -21.92 -10.83
C GLY A 404 -32.03 -22.31 -9.88
N GLY A 405 -32.34 -21.47 -8.89
CA GLY A 405 -33.37 -21.78 -7.87
C GLY A 405 -32.85 -22.57 -6.68
N ASN A 406 -31.64 -23.11 -6.71
CA ASN A 406 -31.01 -23.82 -5.61
C ASN A 406 -30.21 -22.84 -4.74
N THR A 407 -30.13 -23.17 -3.44
CA THR A 407 -29.38 -22.40 -2.44
C THR A 407 -28.40 -23.33 -1.75
N TYR A 408 -27.14 -22.95 -1.75
CA TYR A 408 -26.04 -23.70 -1.14
C TYR A 408 -25.50 -22.92 0.04
N GLU A 409 -25.52 -23.50 1.21
CA GLU A 409 -24.92 -22.90 2.39
C GLU A 409 -23.40 -22.96 2.27
N ALA A 410 -22.75 -21.82 2.41
CA ALA A 410 -21.30 -21.71 2.37
C ALA A 410 -20.74 -21.97 3.78
N ARG A 411 -19.73 -22.81 3.86
CA ARG A 411 -19.06 -23.14 5.13
C ARG A 411 -18.13 -22.00 5.53
N TRP A 412 -18.31 -21.48 6.75
CA TRP A 412 -17.33 -20.59 7.37
C TRP A 412 -15.98 -21.30 7.54
N LYS A 413 -14.90 -20.62 7.21
CA LYS A 413 -13.55 -21.18 7.26
C LYS A 413 -12.64 -20.44 8.22
N TYR A 414 -12.53 -19.10 8.04
CA TYR A 414 -11.66 -18.26 8.84
C TYR A 414 -12.31 -16.91 9.10
N THR A 415 -11.82 -16.24 10.15
CA THR A 415 -11.94 -14.79 10.29
C THR A 415 -10.68 -14.18 9.72
N LEU A 416 -10.81 -13.38 8.66
CA LEU A 416 -9.66 -12.78 7.94
C LEU A 416 -9.16 -11.52 8.62
N GLU A 417 -10.08 -10.71 9.06
CA GLU A 417 -9.79 -9.41 9.64
C GLU A 417 -10.80 -9.08 10.71
N ARG A 418 -10.34 -8.35 11.72
CA ARG A 418 -11.19 -7.77 12.75
C ARG A 418 -10.91 -6.28 12.75
N THR A 419 -11.97 -5.49 12.81
CA THR A 419 -11.88 -4.05 12.96
C THR A 419 -12.69 -3.63 14.18
N GLY A 420 -12.29 -2.54 14.79
CA GLY A 420 -12.89 -2.11 16.03
C GLY A 420 -13.26 -0.64 16.06
N TRP A 421 -13.89 -0.26 17.14
CA TRP A 421 -14.09 1.10 17.56
C TRP A 421 -13.49 1.25 18.95
N CYS A 422 -12.38 1.99 19.05
CA CYS A 422 -11.59 2.02 20.29
C CYS A 422 -11.13 0.62 20.73
N ARG A 423 -11.61 0.14 21.86
CA ARG A 423 -11.23 -1.18 22.41
C ARG A 423 -12.23 -2.30 22.07
N GLU A 424 -13.34 -1.98 21.42
CA GLU A 424 -14.41 -2.93 21.13
C GLU A 424 -14.38 -3.34 19.64
N GLU A 425 -14.46 -4.63 19.38
CA GLU A 425 -14.65 -5.13 18.02
C GLU A 425 -16.01 -4.67 17.47
N SER A 426 -15.99 -3.94 16.36
CA SER A 426 -17.20 -3.46 15.68
C SER A 426 -17.57 -4.30 14.47
N ALA A 427 -16.57 -4.90 13.80
CA ALA A 427 -16.78 -5.70 12.60
C ALA A 427 -15.78 -6.84 12.48
N VAL A 428 -16.21 -7.86 11.72
CA VAL A 428 -15.37 -8.99 11.34
C VAL A 428 -15.48 -9.23 9.84
N GLU A 429 -14.37 -9.55 9.19
CA GLU A 429 -14.36 -10.10 7.85
C GLU A 429 -14.27 -11.63 7.95
N LYS A 430 -15.40 -12.32 7.70
CA LYS A 430 -15.50 -13.78 7.71
C LYS A 430 -15.34 -14.35 6.32
N LEU A 431 -14.49 -15.34 6.17
CA LEU A 431 -14.32 -16.10 4.92
C LEU A 431 -15.23 -17.31 4.89
N TYR A 432 -15.87 -17.50 3.76
CA TYR A 432 -16.74 -18.62 3.45
C TYR A 432 -16.27 -19.36 2.19
N ILE A 433 -16.46 -20.66 2.19
CA ILE A 433 -16.11 -21.55 1.07
C ILE A 433 -17.36 -22.33 0.67
N VAL A 434 -17.57 -22.44 -0.64
CA VAL A 434 -18.61 -23.29 -1.21
C VAL A 434 -18.12 -23.95 -2.49
N ASP A 435 -18.41 -25.23 -2.63
CA ASP A 435 -18.14 -26.03 -3.82
C ASP A 435 -19.49 -26.48 -4.40
N ILE A 436 -19.73 -26.15 -5.68
CA ILE A 436 -21.00 -26.46 -6.34
C ILE A 436 -20.70 -27.29 -7.60
N PRO A 437 -21.38 -28.45 -7.82
CA PRO A 437 -21.22 -29.18 -9.03
C PRO A 437 -21.53 -28.35 -10.28
N LEU A 438 -20.65 -28.37 -11.30
CA LEU A 438 -20.84 -27.57 -12.52
C LEU A 438 -22.18 -27.89 -13.21
N SER A 439 -22.68 -29.13 -13.09
CA SER A 439 -23.98 -29.54 -13.59
C SER A 439 -25.17 -28.80 -12.98
N GLU A 440 -25.02 -28.32 -11.75
CA GLU A 440 -26.07 -27.61 -11.03
C GLU A 440 -26.04 -26.08 -11.22
N ILE A 441 -24.98 -25.57 -11.83
CA ILE A 441 -24.85 -24.13 -12.12
C ILE A 441 -25.72 -23.76 -13.32
N ARG A 442 -26.77 -22.94 -13.09
CA ARG A 442 -27.76 -22.57 -14.11
C ARG A 442 -28.24 -21.13 -13.91
N GLU A 443 -28.67 -20.47 -14.98
CA GLU A 443 -29.32 -19.17 -15.03
C GLU A 443 -28.49 -18.03 -14.45
N PHE A 444 -28.16 -18.10 -13.18
CA PHE A 444 -27.37 -17.07 -12.50
C PHE A 444 -26.54 -17.66 -11.34
N ILE A 445 -25.54 -16.89 -10.90
CA ILE A 445 -24.86 -17.05 -9.63
C ILE A 445 -24.98 -15.74 -8.85
N SER A 446 -25.45 -15.85 -7.62
CA SER A 446 -25.54 -14.72 -6.70
C SER A 446 -25.22 -15.16 -5.27
N TRP A 447 -25.01 -14.22 -4.39
CA TRP A 447 -24.67 -14.46 -3.00
C TRP A 447 -25.73 -13.87 -2.08
N GLY A 448 -25.90 -14.47 -0.92
CA GLY A 448 -26.87 -14.05 0.06
C GLY A 448 -26.43 -14.28 1.48
N THR A 449 -27.15 -13.66 2.40
CA THR A 449 -27.05 -13.89 3.84
C THR A 449 -28.44 -14.18 4.39
N GLY A 450 -28.52 -14.92 5.49
CA GLY A 450 -29.80 -15.21 6.10
C GLY A 450 -29.70 -15.94 7.42
N THR A 451 -30.84 -16.11 8.03
CA THR A 451 -31.09 -16.97 9.15
C THR A 451 -32.02 -18.12 8.72
N ASP A 452 -32.27 -19.10 9.57
CA ASP A 452 -33.02 -20.32 9.25
C ASP A 452 -34.27 -20.09 8.37
N GLY A 453 -34.17 -20.53 7.12
CA GLY A 453 -35.27 -20.54 6.16
C GLY A 453 -35.44 -19.31 5.27
N HIS A 454 -34.75 -18.20 5.54
CA HIS A 454 -34.81 -16.98 4.72
C HIS A 454 -33.44 -16.52 4.28
N VAL A 455 -33.18 -16.60 2.97
CA VAL A 455 -31.95 -16.10 2.37
C VAL A 455 -32.24 -14.81 1.59
N ASN A 456 -31.61 -13.73 2.00
CA ASN A 456 -31.68 -12.45 1.34
C ASN A 456 -30.47 -12.26 0.43
N LYS A 457 -30.72 -11.87 -0.82
CA LYS A 457 -29.69 -11.61 -1.80
C LYS A 457 -28.91 -10.35 -1.43
N MET A 458 -27.57 -10.43 -1.47
CA MET A 458 -26.71 -9.29 -1.20
C MET A 458 -26.54 -8.39 -2.44
N TYR A 459 -26.35 -7.10 -2.21
CA TYR A 459 -26.24 -6.09 -3.27
C TYR A 459 -24.81 -5.52 -3.37
N ASN A 460 -24.13 -5.32 -2.25
CA ASN A 460 -22.80 -4.73 -2.25
C ASN A 460 -21.72 -5.80 -2.45
N ILE A 461 -21.52 -6.20 -3.70
CA ILE A 461 -20.58 -7.26 -4.08
C ILE A 461 -19.36 -6.63 -4.78
N SER A 462 -18.17 -7.01 -4.35
CA SER A 462 -16.90 -6.71 -5.02
C SER A 462 -16.22 -7.99 -5.53
N TYR A 463 -15.43 -7.87 -6.60
CA TYR A 463 -14.77 -9.00 -7.24
C TYR A 463 -13.25 -8.83 -7.15
N GLY A 464 -12.59 -9.76 -6.48
CA GLY A 464 -11.15 -9.77 -6.27
C GLY A 464 -10.35 -10.07 -7.53
N LYS A 465 -9.03 -10.04 -7.42
CA LYS A 465 -8.11 -10.26 -8.56
C LYS A 465 -8.08 -11.70 -9.07
N TYR A 466 -8.47 -12.67 -8.24
CA TYR A 466 -8.56 -14.09 -8.61
C TYR A 466 -9.99 -14.50 -9.01
N VAL A 467 -10.71 -13.55 -9.61
CA VAL A 467 -12.05 -13.74 -10.15
C VAL A 467 -12.05 -13.26 -11.59
N PRO A 468 -12.63 -14.02 -12.55
CA PRO A 468 -12.56 -13.68 -13.98
C PRO A 468 -13.34 -12.41 -14.35
N PHE A 469 -14.15 -11.89 -13.45
CA PHE A 469 -15.08 -10.79 -13.70
C PHE A 469 -14.59 -9.46 -13.11
N THR A 470 -15.01 -8.36 -13.72
CA THR A 470 -14.82 -7.01 -13.23
C THR A 470 -16.00 -6.12 -13.61
N LYS A 471 -16.39 -5.19 -12.72
CA LYS A 471 -17.44 -4.20 -13.02
C LYS A 471 -17.05 -3.23 -14.15
N LYS A 472 -15.75 -3.13 -14.48
CA LYS A 472 -15.24 -2.20 -15.49
C LYS A 472 -15.42 -2.68 -16.93
N LEU A 473 -15.50 -4.00 -17.16
CA LEU A 473 -15.52 -4.60 -18.50
C LEU A 473 -16.46 -5.80 -18.55
N PRO A 474 -17.15 -6.03 -19.68
CA PRO A 474 -18.02 -7.20 -19.90
C PRO A 474 -17.17 -8.43 -20.25
N LEU A 475 -16.37 -8.90 -19.29
CA LEU A 475 -15.61 -10.14 -19.42
C LEU A 475 -16.53 -11.33 -19.24
N PHE A 476 -16.17 -12.46 -19.84
CA PHE A 476 -16.93 -13.70 -19.72
C PHE A 476 -15.99 -14.90 -19.63
N LEU A 477 -16.51 -15.97 -19.06
CA LEU A 477 -15.85 -17.26 -18.92
C LEU A 477 -16.65 -18.33 -19.68
N HIS A 478 -15.94 -19.21 -20.38
CA HIS A 478 -16.51 -20.39 -21.00
C HIS A 478 -16.07 -21.60 -20.18
N ILE A 479 -17.02 -22.32 -19.59
CA ILE A 479 -16.79 -23.52 -18.80
C ILE A 479 -17.71 -24.59 -19.34
N GLU A 480 -17.14 -25.67 -19.89
CA GLU A 480 -17.89 -26.80 -20.48
C GLU A 480 -18.95 -26.32 -21.48
N ASP A 481 -20.23 -26.56 -21.15
CA ASP A 481 -21.39 -26.20 -21.95
C ASP A 481 -22.03 -24.85 -21.53
N LYS A 482 -21.31 -24.01 -20.81
CA LYS A 482 -21.85 -22.79 -20.22
C LYS A 482 -21.00 -21.55 -20.51
N LEU A 483 -21.68 -20.42 -20.63
CA LEU A 483 -21.09 -19.08 -20.68
C LEU A 483 -21.50 -18.30 -19.43
N LEU A 484 -20.50 -17.83 -18.68
CA LEU A 484 -20.67 -17.06 -17.46
C LEU A 484 -20.16 -15.64 -17.69
N TYR A 485 -20.95 -14.63 -17.34
CA TYR A 485 -20.55 -13.24 -17.44
C TYR A 485 -21.27 -12.37 -16.41
N LEU A 486 -20.65 -11.26 -16.04
CA LEU A 486 -21.24 -10.33 -15.10
C LEU A 486 -22.31 -9.49 -15.78
N ASN A 487 -23.51 -9.47 -15.22
CA ASN A 487 -24.64 -8.66 -15.67
C ASN A 487 -25.01 -7.64 -14.60
N GLU A 488 -25.27 -6.41 -15.04
CA GLU A 488 -25.69 -5.32 -14.22
C GLU A 488 -27.23 -5.22 -14.25
N LYS A 489 -27.84 -5.23 -13.08
CA LYS A 489 -29.27 -4.99 -12.88
C LYS A 489 -29.46 -3.69 -12.11
N VAL A 490 -30.23 -2.79 -12.68
CA VAL A 490 -30.59 -1.54 -12.00
C VAL A 490 -31.80 -1.84 -11.12
N ARG A 491 -31.66 -1.57 -9.83
CA ARG A 491 -32.78 -1.66 -8.90
C ARG A 491 -33.45 -0.29 -8.82
N MET A 492 -34.74 -0.27 -9.11
CA MET A 492 -35.59 0.91 -8.99
C MET A 492 -36.58 0.67 -7.86
N ILE A 493 -36.73 1.64 -6.94
CA ILE A 493 -37.91 1.72 -6.10
C ILE A 493 -38.97 2.50 -6.90
N ARG A 494 -40.15 1.93 -7.07
CA ARG A 494 -41.35 2.69 -7.47
C ARG A 494 -41.97 3.25 -6.19
N GLY A 495 -42.08 4.59 -6.08
CA GLY A 495 -42.91 5.21 -5.07
C GLY A 495 -44.38 4.85 -5.35
N GLU A 496 -45.24 5.05 -4.39
CA GLU A 496 -46.69 4.83 -4.57
C GLU A 496 -47.27 5.69 -5.71
N ASP A 497 -46.65 6.81 -6.03
CA ASP A 497 -46.94 7.63 -7.24
C ASP A 497 -45.99 7.25 -8.36
N GLN A 498 -46.50 6.65 -9.43
CA GLN A 498 -45.80 5.99 -10.53
C GLN A 498 -44.80 6.87 -11.35
N GLU A 499 -44.68 8.17 -11.06
CA GLU A 499 -43.86 9.10 -11.84
C GLU A 499 -42.38 9.25 -11.33
N ASP A 500 -42.06 8.93 -10.07
CA ASP A 500 -40.71 9.12 -9.52
C ASP A 500 -40.02 7.79 -9.13
N ALA A 501 -39.55 7.08 -10.14
CA ALA A 501 -38.71 5.89 -9.88
C ALA A 501 -37.29 6.31 -9.50
N LYS A 502 -36.92 6.18 -8.22
CA LYS A 502 -35.54 6.40 -7.77
C LYS A 502 -34.66 5.16 -7.97
N VAL A 503 -33.48 5.35 -8.59
CA VAL A 503 -32.45 4.31 -8.68
C VAL A 503 -31.85 4.09 -7.29
N LEU A 504 -32.07 2.91 -6.70
CA LEU A 504 -31.50 2.53 -5.41
C LEU A 504 -30.03 2.12 -5.49
N GLY A 505 -29.55 1.71 -6.67
CA GLY A 505 -28.19 1.27 -6.90
C GLY A 505 -28.09 0.24 -8.01
N HIS A 506 -26.85 -0.10 -8.31
CA HIS A 506 -26.48 -1.09 -9.30
C HIS A 506 -26.19 -2.43 -8.62
N GLN A 507 -26.92 -3.47 -9.00
CA GLN A 507 -26.68 -4.83 -8.54
C GLN A 507 -25.97 -5.61 -9.63
N TYR A 508 -24.93 -6.37 -9.26
CA TYR A 508 -24.22 -7.24 -10.18
C TYR A 508 -24.46 -8.70 -9.79
N GLU A 509 -24.81 -9.52 -10.78
CA GLU A 509 -24.85 -10.98 -10.65
C GLU A 509 -24.14 -11.65 -11.83
N VAL A 510 -23.67 -12.86 -11.62
CA VAL A 510 -23.11 -13.65 -12.71
C VAL A 510 -24.26 -14.37 -13.43
N THR A 511 -24.50 -14.00 -14.68
CA THR A 511 -25.45 -14.69 -15.54
C THR A 511 -24.81 -15.96 -16.11
N VAL A 512 -25.56 -17.04 -16.14
CA VAL A 512 -25.16 -18.35 -16.69
C VAL A 512 -26.10 -18.71 -17.83
N GLU A 513 -25.53 -18.85 -19.02
CA GLU A 513 -26.27 -19.25 -20.23
C GLU A 513 -25.69 -20.54 -20.82
N PRO A 514 -26.51 -21.41 -21.47
CA PRO A 514 -25.99 -22.50 -22.25
C PRO A 514 -25.05 -21.99 -23.35
N TYR A 515 -23.98 -22.75 -23.59
CA TYR A 515 -23.04 -22.40 -24.64
C TYR A 515 -23.71 -22.45 -26.02
N SER A 516 -23.49 -21.38 -26.77
CA SER A 516 -23.70 -21.40 -28.23
C SER A 516 -22.61 -20.55 -28.88
N GLN A 517 -22.12 -21.01 -30.02
CA GLN A 517 -21.10 -20.33 -30.80
C GLN A 517 -21.52 -18.89 -31.17
N SER A 518 -22.80 -18.71 -31.48
CA SER A 518 -23.38 -17.39 -31.78
C SER A 518 -23.29 -16.47 -30.59
N ARG A 519 -23.66 -16.94 -29.40
CA ARG A 519 -23.63 -16.16 -28.17
C ARG A 519 -22.22 -15.83 -27.74
N GLU A 520 -21.32 -16.77 -27.78
CA GLU A 520 -19.89 -16.52 -27.51
C GLU A 520 -19.32 -15.44 -28.42
N LYS A 521 -19.66 -15.49 -29.73
CA LYS A 521 -19.23 -14.45 -30.69
C LYS A 521 -19.78 -13.07 -30.34
N GLN A 522 -21.03 -12.99 -29.88
CA GLN A 522 -21.62 -11.72 -29.42
C GLN A 522 -20.88 -11.18 -28.16
N LEU A 523 -20.61 -12.02 -27.17
CA LEU A 523 -19.88 -11.65 -25.96
C LEU A 523 -18.45 -11.22 -26.29
N LYS A 524 -17.74 -11.93 -27.17
CA LYS A 524 -16.43 -11.53 -27.68
C LYS A 524 -16.46 -10.14 -28.35
N LYS A 525 -17.48 -9.89 -29.17
CA LYS A 525 -17.66 -8.57 -29.81
C LYS A 525 -17.91 -7.46 -28.78
N LYS A 526 -18.80 -7.70 -27.80
CA LYS A 526 -19.10 -6.76 -26.71
C LYS A 526 -17.84 -6.45 -25.89
N ARG A 527 -17.11 -7.49 -25.45
CA ARG A 527 -15.83 -7.38 -24.73
C ARG A 527 -14.81 -6.58 -25.54
N THR A 528 -14.61 -6.94 -26.80
CA THR A 528 -13.61 -6.27 -27.67
C THR A 528 -13.93 -4.79 -27.84
N LYS A 529 -15.21 -4.42 -28.06
CA LYS A 529 -15.64 -3.03 -28.17
C LYS A 529 -15.36 -2.26 -26.86
N ALA A 530 -15.70 -2.84 -25.72
CA ALA A 530 -15.49 -2.22 -24.41
C ALA A 530 -13.99 -2.07 -24.06
N ILE A 531 -13.17 -3.06 -24.39
CA ILE A 531 -11.71 -2.93 -24.23
C ILE A 531 -11.14 -1.86 -25.17
N PHE A 532 -11.58 -1.83 -26.43
CA PHE A 532 -11.09 -0.87 -27.41
C PHE A 532 -11.39 0.58 -26.99
N SER A 533 -12.53 0.84 -26.35
CA SER A 533 -12.90 2.17 -25.85
C SER A 533 -12.04 2.66 -24.68
N GLN A 534 -11.17 1.83 -24.11
CA GLN A 534 -10.20 2.20 -23.05
C GLN A 534 -8.96 2.93 -23.61
N GLY A 535 -9.08 3.65 -24.71
CA GLY A 535 -8.04 4.47 -25.30
C GLY A 535 -6.84 3.67 -25.85
N LYS A 536 -5.63 4.25 -25.81
CA LYS A 536 -4.40 3.62 -26.35
C LYS A 536 -4.12 2.25 -25.71
N ALA A 537 -4.29 2.14 -24.40
CA ALA A 537 -4.08 0.88 -23.68
C ALA A 537 -5.05 -0.21 -24.13
N GLY A 538 -6.33 0.14 -24.29
CA GLY A 538 -7.35 -0.77 -24.78
C GLY A 538 -7.09 -1.27 -26.20
N LYS A 539 -6.67 -0.38 -27.10
CA LYS A 539 -6.30 -0.77 -28.48
C LYS A 539 -5.14 -1.78 -28.51
N LYS A 540 -4.08 -1.54 -27.70
CA LYS A 540 -2.97 -2.50 -27.53
C LYS A 540 -3.46 -3.82 -26.93
N ALA A 541 -4.36 -3.78 -25.95
CA ALA A 541 -4.90 -4.98 -25.31
C ALA A 541 -5.70 -5.83 -26.29
N VAL A 542 -6.52 -5.25 -27.16
CA VAL A 542 -7.25 -6.00 -28.21
C VAL A 542 -6.28 -6.75 -29.13
N LEU A 543 -5.17 -6.09 -29.53
CA LEU A 543 -4.16 -6.74 -30.37
C LEU A 543 -3.49 -7.92 -29.63
N VAL A 544 -3.06 -7.71 -28.41
CA VAL A 544 -2.40 -8.75 -27.58
C VAL A 544 -3.35 -9.93 -27.35
N ARG A 545 -4.62 -9.69 -27.06
CA ARG A 545 -5.63 -10.75 -26.89
C ARG A 545 -5.82 -11.55 -28.18
N LYS A 546 -5.84 -10.89 -29.34
CA LYS A 546 -5.94 -11.59 -30.64
C LYS A 546 -4.71 -12.48 -30.89
N LEU A 547 -3.51 -11.98 -30.58
CA LEU A 547 -2.28 -12.78 -30.69
C LEU A 547 -2.30 -13.95 -29.71
N TYR A 548 -2.77 -13.75 -28.48
CA TYR A 548 -2.97 -14.82 -27.51
C TYR A 548 -3.89 -15.91 -28.03
N GLU A 549 -5.08 -15.57 -28.54
CA GLU A 549 -6.05 -16.53 -29.06
C GLU A 549 -5.46 -17.34 -30.22
N MET A 550 -4.73 -16.68 -31.14
CA MET A 550 -4.06 -17.32 -32.26
C MET A 550 -2.93 -18.30 -31.85
N GLN A 551 -2.15 -17.89 -30.83
CA GLN A 551 -1.02 -18.70 -30.36
C GLN A 551 -1.49 -19.85 -29.46
N LYS A 552 -2.48 -19.59 -28.58
CA LYS A 552 -3.07 -20.63 -27.73
C LYS A 552 -3.63 -21.78 -28.52
N ALA A 553 -4.28 -21.50 -29.64
CA ALA A 553 -4.80 -22.56 -30.56
C ALA A 553 -3.70 -23.42 -31.20
N LYS A 554 -2.45 -22.94 -31.29
CA LYS A 554 -1.31 -23.65 -31.89
C LYS A 554 -0.35 -24.21 -30.84
N GLN A 555 -0.56 -23.91 -29.59
CA GLN A 555 0.33 -24.26 -28.49
C GLN A 555 0.29 -25.78 -28.24
N LYS A 556 1.46 -26.44 -28.37
CA LYS A 556 1.61 -27.88 -28.13
C LYS A 556 2.29 -28.20 -26.81
N LYS A 557 3.07 -27.25 -26.26
CA LYS A 557 3.82 -27.43 -25.03
C LYS A 557 3.33 -26.43 -23.97
N GLN A 558 3.43 -26.84 -22.75
CA GLN A 558 3.18 -25.95 -21.62
C GLN A 558 4.32 -24.95 -21.51
N ILE A 559 4.04 -23.67 -21.48
CA ILE A 559 5.03 -22.62 -21.24
C ILE A 559 5.19 -22.45 -19.73
N TRP A 560 6.42 -22.57 -19.26
CA TRP A 560 6.79 -22.27 -17.88
C TRP A 560 7.67 -21.03 -17.86
N LEU A 561 7.23 -19.97 -17.16
CA LEU A 561 8.01 -18.76 -16.95
C LEU A 561 8.76 -18.86 -15.63
N ILE A 562 10.07 -18.69 -15.68
CA ILE A 562 10.95 -18.86 -14.52
C ILE A 562 11.72 -17.57 -14.30
N SER A 563 11.78 -17.10 -13.06
CA SER A 563 12.48 -15.86 -12.72
C SER A 563 13.01 -15.87 -11.31
N ASP A 564 14.03 -15.07 -11.10
CA ASP A 564 14.42 -14.55 -9.81
C ASP A 564 14.09 -13.05 -9.76
N ARG A 565 15.01 -12.21 -9.30
CA ARG A 565 14.88 -10.75 -9.48
C ARG A 565 15.02 -10.43 -10.97
N THR A 566 14.30 -9.43 -11.45
CA THR A 566 14.39 -9.04 -12.87
C THR A 566 15.78 -8.53 -13.26
N THR A 567 16.56 -8.08 -12.29
CA THR A 567 17.91 -7.52 -12.46
C THR A 567 19.03 -8.55 -12.26
N ARG A 568 18.74 -9.70 -11.68
CA ARG A 568 19.76 -10.73 -11.37
C ARG A 568 19.12 -12.11 -11.21
N GLY A 569 19.81 -13.13 -11.72
CA GLY A 569 19.60 -14.53 -11.38
C GLY A 569 20.27 -14.88 -10.04
N ASP A 570 20.89 -16.05 -9.96
CA ASP A 570 21.63 -16.56 -8.81
C ASP A 570 20.79 -16.90 -7.57
N ASP A 571 19.52 -17.30 -7.81
CA ASP A 571 18.61 -17.79 -6.77
C ASP A 571 17.89 -19.07 -7.25
N ASN A 572 16.82 -19.46 -6.60
CA ASN A 572 16.06 -20.69 -6.83
C ASN A 572 15.52 -20.82 -8.26
N GLY A 573 15.12 -19.72 -8.88
CA GLY A 573 14.61 -19.68 -10.25
C GLY A 573 15.69 -20.06 -11.28
N GLU A 574 16.89 -19.48 -11.16
CA GLU A 574 18.00 -19.81 -12.04
C GLU A 574 18.35 -21.31 -11.95
N VAL A 575 18.43 -21.83 -10.73
CA VAL A 575 18.77 -23.24 -10.52
C VAL A 575 17.69 -24.16 -11.10
N MET A 576 16.42 -23.82 -10.90
CA MET A 576 15.31 -24.55 -11.46
C MET A 576 15.30 -24.51 -13.00
N PHE A 577 15.63 -23.36 -13.60
CA PHE A 577 15.75 -23.24 -15.05
C PHE A 577 16.87 -24.12 -15.60
N ARG A 578 18.05 -24.13 -14.97
CA ARG A 578 19.16 -24.99 -15.32
C ARG A 578 18.79 -26.48 -15.22
N TYR A 579 18.09 -26.86 -14.16
CA TYR A 579 17.58 -28.22 -13.98
C TYR A 579 16.67 -28.63 -15.15
N LEU A 580 15.71 -27.80 -15.53
CA LEU A 580 14.78 -28.07 -16.62
C LEU A 580 15.48 -28.13 -17.99
N CYS A 581 16.51 -27.31 -18.20
CA CYS A 581 17.32 -27.38 -19.43
C CYS A 581 18.18 -28.64 -19.50
N ALA A 582 18.70 -29.10 -18.36
CA ALA A 582 19.50 -30.34 -18.29
C ALA A 582 18.64 -31.62 -18.32
N ASN A 583 17.37 -31.56 -17.88
CA ASN A 583 16.42 -32.65 -17.81
C ASN A 583 15.15 -32.29 -18.63
N PRO A 584 15.22 -32.26 -19.98
CA PRO A 584 14.15 -31.74 -20.81
C PRO A 584 12.92 -32.64 -20.81
N ASP A 585 11.76 -32.03 -20.44
CA ASP A 585 10.44 -32.64 -20.62
C ASP A 585 9.88 -32.23 -22.01
N PRO A 586 9.50 -33.20 -22.88
CA PRO A 586 8.99 -32.89 -24.21
C PRO A 586 7.66 -32.08 -24.17
N THR A 587 6.93 -32.10 -23.05
CA THR A 587 5.66 -31.40 -22.89
C THR A 587 5.83 -29.98 -22.34
N VAL A 588 7.03 -29.60 -21.85
CA VAL A 588 7.34 -28.33 -21.21
C VAL A 588 8.27 -27.49 -22.07
N GLU A 589 8.04 -26.20 -22.07
CA GLU A 589 8.92 -25.21 -22.70
C GLU A 589 9.28 -24.11 -21.69
N PRO A 590 10.46 -24.18 -21.04
CA PRO A 590 10.87 -23.21 -20.04
C PRO A 590 11.43 -21.94 -20.67
N TYR A 591 11.09 -20.78 -20.08
CA TYR A 591 11.66 -19.47 -20.39
C TYR A 591 12.17 -18.83 -19.12
N PHE A 592 13.40 -18.32 -19.15
CA PHE A 592 13.93 -17.51 -18.06
C PHE A 592 13.63 -16.02 -18.29
N VAL A 593 13.18 -15.31 -17.25
CA VAL A 593 12.80 -13.89 -17.33
C VAL A 593 13.85 -13.04 -16.60
N VAL A 594 14.63 -12.26 -17.33
CA VAL A 594 15.67 -11.38 -16.77
C VAL A 594 15.97 -10.23 -17.74
N ASN A 595 16.43 -9.08 -17.23
CA ASN A 595 16.77 -7.92 -18.04
C ASN A 595 17.93 -8.23 -18.99
N LYS A 596 17.82 -7.75 -20.22
CA LYS A 596 18.81 -8.00 -21.29
C LYS A 596 20.20 -7.43 -21.01
N ASP A 597 20.29 -6.41 -20.16
CA ASP A 597 21.54 -5.70 -19.84
C ASP A 597 22.35 -6.40 -18.73
N THR A 598 21.92 -7.59 -18.29
CA THR A 598 22.58 -8.37 -17.24
C THR A 598 23.48 -9.46 -17.81
N GLN A 599 24.52 -9.82 -17.07
CA GLN A 599 25.35 -10.98 -17.38
C GLN A 599 24.54 -12.28 -17.38
N ASP A 600 23.56 -12.39 -16.45
CA ASP A 600 22.68 -13.54 -16.35
C ASP A 600 21.84 -13.77 -17.62
N TYR A 601 21.45 -12.71 -18.31
CA TYR A 601 20.77 -12.83 -19.61
C TYR A 601 21.65 -13.59 -20.61
N VAL A 602 22.93 -13.24 -20.69
CA VAL A 602 23.90 -13.89 -21.60
C VAL A 602 24.11 -15.35 -21.22
N GLU A 603 24.27 -15.63 -19.92
CA GLU A 603 24.53 -16.98 -19.40
C GLU A 603 23.31 -17.90 -19.59
N MET A 604 22.11 -17.44 -19.21
CA MET A 604 20.90 -18.24 -19.35
C MET A 604 20.54 -18.50 -20.82
N ARG A 605 20.85 -17.55 -21.70
CA ARG A 605 20.60 -17.72 -23.14
C ARG A 605 21.46 -18.80 -23.78
N LYS A 606 22.62 -19.11 -23.21
CA LYS A 606 23.45 -20.26 -23.65
C LYS A 606 22.79 -21.61 -23.34
N LEU A 607 21.92 -21.64 -22.31
CA LEU A 607 21.27 -22.86 -21.85
C LEU A 607 19.89 -23.05 -22.48
N GLY A 608 19.12 -21.97 -22.67
CA GLY A 608 17.75 -22.08 -23.12
C GLY A 608 17.11 -20.74 -23.54
N LYS A 609 15.80 -20.70 -23.51
CA LYS A 609 15.02 -19.52 -23.92
C LYS A 609 14.96 -18.46 -22.83
N VAL A 610 15.28 -17.23 -23.21
CA VAL A 610 15.25 -16.08 -22.29
C VAL A 610 14.34 -15.00 -22.86
N VAL A 611 13.66 -14.27 -21.98
CA VAL A 611 12.78 -13.15 -22.32
C VAL A 611 13.00 -11.97 -21.38
N GLU A 612 12.98 -10.78 -21.95
CA GLU A 612 13.09 -9.52 -21.21
C GLU A 612 11.80 -9.23 -20.45
N PRO A 613 11.86 -8.90 -19.15
CA PRO A 613 10.68 -8.56 -18.33
C PRO A 613 9.93 -7.36 -18.94
N PHE A 614 8.61 -7.34 -18.75
CA PHE A 614 7.67 -6.33 -19.24
C PHE A 614 7.62 -6.10 -20.76
N SER A 615 8.48 -6.76 -21.53
CA SER A 615 8.39 -6.74 -23.00
C SER A 615 7.05 -7.27 -23.50
N TRP A 616 6.64 -6.89 -24.70
CA TRP A 616 5.42 -7.44 -25.30
C TRP A 616 5.45 -8.97 -25.41
N LYS A 617 6.63 -9.56 -25.65
CA LYS A 617 6.85 -11.00 -25.69
C LYS A 617 6.63 -11.64 -24.32
N HIS A 618 7.18 -11.02 -23.25
CA HIS A 618 6.94 -11.49 -21.88
C HIS A 618 5.45 -11.46 -21.53
N LYS A 619 4.77 -10.36 -21.82
CA LYS A 619 3.32 -10.22 -21.57
C LYS A 619 2.51 -11.28 -22.32
N LEU A 620 2.85 -11.56 -23.57
CA LEU A 620 2.17 -12.60 -24.36
C LEU A 620 2.48 -14.00 -23.81
N LEU A 621 3.74 -14.31 -23.47
CA LEU A 621 4.11 -15.57 -22.84
C LEU A 621 3.42 -15.76 -21.49
N PHE A 622 3.26 -14.68 -20.72
CA PHE A 622 2.52 -14.73 -19.45
C PHE A 622 1.04 -15.05 -19.64
N LEU A 623 0.39 -14.57 -20.68
CA LEU A 623 -0.98 -15.00 -21.01
C LEU A 623 -1.04 -16.48 -21.40
N LEU A 624 -0.01 -16.99 -22.10
CA LEU A 624 0.07 -18.35 -22.61
C LEU A 624 0.61 -19.37 -21.60
N ASN A 625 1.28 -18.90 -20.52
CA ASN A 625 1.94 -19.80 -19.60
C ASN A 625 0.94 -20.65 -18.79
N GLU A 626 1.39 -21.83 -18.41
CA GLU A 626 0.72 -22.69 -17.46
C GLU A 626 1.20 -22.41 -16.05
N PHE A 627 2.53 -22.30 -15.88
CA PHE A 627 3.17 -22.07 -14.58
C PHE A 627 4.13 -20.89 -14.64
N SER A 628 4.11 -20.09 -13.58
CA SER A 628 5.20 -19.18 -13.21
C SER A 628 5.94 -19.76 -12.02
N LEU A 629 7.27 -19.88 -12.10
CA LEU A 629 8.14 -20.35 -11.02
C LEU A 629 9.08 -19.20 -10.64
N SER A 630 9.08 -18.75 -9.40
CA SER A 630 9.91 -17.61 -9.03
C SER A 630 10.34 -17.63 -7.58
N SER A 631 11.58 -17.18 -7.34
CA SER A 631 12.05 -16.85 -5.99
C SER A 631 11.36 -15.59 -5.41
N GLN A 632 10.64 -14.85 -6.23
CA GLN A 632 9.92 -13.64 -5.85
C GLN A 632 8.40 -13.81 -6.03
N ALA A 633 7.61 -13.21 -5.13
CA ALA A 633 6.16 -13.17 -5.24
C ALA A 633 5.63 -11.72 -5.32
N ASN A 634 6.43 -10.82 -5.93
CA ASN A 634 6.11 -9.41 -6.11
C ASN A 634 5.30 -9.16 -7.40
N LYS A 635 4.84 -7.93 -7.57
CA LYS A 635 4.00 -7.55 -8.72
C LYS A 635 4.57 -7.91 -10.10
N PRO A 636 5.86 -7.67 -10.42
CA PRO A 636 6.40 -8.00 -11.73
C PRO A 636 6.22 -9.45 -12.14
N VAL A 637 6.35 -10.38 -11.18
CA VAL A 637 6.27 -11.83 -11.42
C VAL A 637 4.83 -12.30 -11.56
N ILE A 638 3.95 -11.84 -10.67
CA ILE A 638 2.56 -12.28 -10.61
C ILE A 638 1.65 -11.56 -11.61
N ASN A 639 2.07 -10.39 -12.10
CA ASN A 639 1.28 -9.58 -13.02
C ASN A 639 2.14 -8.55 -13.80
N PRO A 640 2.61 -8.88 -15.02
CA PRO A 640 3.39 -7.94 -15.82
C PRO A 640 2.57 -6.82 -16.47
N PHE A 641 1.26 -6.76 -16.23
CA PHE A 641 0.37 -5.73 -16.79
C PHE A 641 0.14 -4.55 -15.83
N GLY A 642 0.51 -4.69 -14.56
CA GLY A 642 0.31 -3.66 -13.54
C GLY A 642 -1.16 -3.23 -13.43
N LYS A 643 -1.44 -1.93 -13.44
CA LYS A 643 -2.80 -1.38 -13.37
C LYS A 643 -3.72 -1.79 -14.53
N LEU A 644 -3.15 -2.28 -15.65
CA LEU A 644 -3.90 -2.72 -16.83
C LEU A 644 -4.36 -4.19 -16.77
N GLU A 645 -4.17 -4.88 -15.65
CA GLU A 645 -4.56 -6.29 -15.48
C GLU A 645 -6.04 -6.54 -15.76
N TYR A 646 -6.91 -5.57 -15.41
CA TYR A 646 -8.36 -5.71 -15.61
C TYR A 646 -8.75 -5.94 -17.07
N LEU A 647 -7.89 -5.53 -18.03
CA LEU A 647 -8.08 -5.78 -19.46
C LEU A 647 -7.90 -7.26 -19.85
N TYR A 648 -7.32 -8.09 -18.97
CA TYR A 648 -6.98 -9.49 -19.20
C TYR A 648 -7.48 -10.43 -18.10
N ARG A 649 -8.29 -9.95 -17.17
CA ARG A 649 -8.66 -10.67 -15.95
C ARG A 649 -9.26 -12.05 -16.22
N ASP A 650 -10.09 -12.19 -17.24
CA ASP A 650 -10.65 -13.47 -17.70
C ASP A 650 -9.62 -14.51 -18.21
N ILE A 651 -8.35 -14.10 -18.37
CA ILE A 651 -7.25 -14.98 -18.79
C ILE A 651 -6.27 -15.23 -17.65
N ILE A 652 -6.09 -14.24 -16.75
CA ILE A 652 -5.01 -14.29 -15.76
C ILE A 652 -5.47 -14.64 -14.34
N TYR A 653 -6.78 -14.73 -14.08
CA TYR A 653 -7.35 -14.94 -12.75
C TYR A 653 -6.92 -16.25 -12.07
N ASP A 654 -6.60 -17.27 -12.85
CA ASP A 654 -6.26 -18.64 -12.40
C ASP A 654 -4.80 -19.04 -12.69
N LYS A 655 -3.91 -18.07 -12.97
CA LYS A 655 -2.51 -18.37 -13.25
C LYS A 655 -1.81 -19.03 -12.07
N LYS A 656 -1.13 -20.14 -12.36
CA LYS A 656 -0.45 -20.96 -11.34
C LYS A 656 0.94 -20.43 -11.04
N LEU A 657 1.13 -19.88 -9.85
CA LEU A 657 2.42 -19.43 -9.36
C LEU A 657 2.99 -20.44 -8.35
N VAL A 658 4.18 -20.96 -8.64
CA VAL A 658 5.00 -21.70 -7.69
C VAL A 658 6.04 -20.74 -7.11
N PHE A 659 5.89 -20.43 -5.85
CA PHE A 659 6.81 -19.56 -5.13
C PHE A 659 7.98 -20.38 -4.59
N LEU A 660 9.14 -20.22 -5.21
CA LEU A 660 10.36 -20.99 -4.93
C LEU A 660 11.09 -20.48 -3.68
N GLN A 661 10.59 -19.40 -3.05
CA GLN A 661 11.22 -18.69 -1.94
C GLN A 661 12.56 -18.03 -2.31
N HIS A 662 12.97 -17.05 -1.50
CA HIS A 662 14.31 -16.43 -1.57
C HIS A 662 15.08 -16.58 -0.25
N GLY A 663 14.54 -17.33 0.69
CA GLY A 663 15.10 -17.67 2.00
C GLY A 663 14.05 -18.38 2.83
N VAL A 664 14.48 -19.12 3.86
CA VAL A 664 13.55 -19.76 4.79
C VAL A 664 12.73 -18.68 5.50
N THR A 665 11.42 -18.86 5.48
CA THR A 665 10.47 -17.93 6.13
C THR A 665 10.42 -18.24 7.63
N LYS A 666 11.35 -17.67 8.39
CA LYS A 666 11.45 -17.83 9.84
C LYS A 666 10.55 -16.86 10.62
N ASP A 667 10.27 -15.70 10.02
CA ASP A 667 9.44 -14.64 10.59
C ASP A 667 8.01 -14.72 10.04
N ASN A 668 7.03 -14.14 10.75
CA ASN A 668 5.64 -14.15 10.31
C ASN A 668 5.44 -13.18 9.12
N GLN A 669 5.23 -13.73 7.93
CA GLN A 669 5.00 -13.02 6.68
C GLN A 669 3.54 -13.10 6.20
N SER A 670 2.62 -13.59 7.00
CA SER A 670 1.23 -13.85 6.61
C SER A 670 0.48 -12.59 6.16
N LYS A 671 0.80 -11.41 6.67
CA LYS A 671 0.18 -10.14 6.27
C LYS A 671 0.24 -9.90 4.75
N TRP A 672 1.37 -10.23 4.10
CA TRP A 672 1.52 -10.01 2.65
C TRP A 672 1.51 -11.30 1.82
N LEU A 673 1.90 -12.44 2.40
CA LEU A 673 2.07 -13.72 1.72
C LEU A 673 0.89 -14.69 1.90
N ASN A 674 -0.25 -14.22 2.40
CA ASN A 674 -1.43 -15.08 2.53
C ASN A 674 -2.08 -15.39 1.17
N LYS A 675 -2.91 -16.42 1.14
CA LYS A 675 -3.60 -16.93 -0.05
C LYS A 675 -4.38 -15.85 -0.82
N TYR A 676 -4.99 -14.89 -0.12
CA TYR A 676 -5.83 -13.86 -0.76
C TYR A 676 -5.01 -12.71 -1.34
N ASN A 677 -3.78 -12.55 -0.86
CA ASN A 677 -2.80 -11.61 -1.42
C ASN A 677 -1.95 -12.24 -2.52
N ARG A 678 -1.67 -13.56 -2.39
CA ARG A 678 -0.80 -14.31 -3.30
C ARG A 678 -1.36 -15.71 -3.50
N ASN A 679 -2.30 -15.91 -4.41
CA ASN A 679 -2.89 -17.24 -4.67
C ASN A 679 -1.83 -18.19 -5.26
N LEU A 680 -0.95 -18.68 -4.39
CA LEU A 680 0.14 -19.57 -4.78
C LEU A 680 -0.41 -20.97 -5.09
N PHE A 681 -0.02 -21.51 -6.22
CA PHE A 681 -0.27 -22.91 -6.56
C PHE A 681 0.64 -23.85 -5.78
N GLY A 682 1.92 -23.45 -5.61
CA GLY A 682 2.89 -24.12 -4.77
C GLY A 682 3.68 -23.11 -3.94
N PHE A 683 3.77 -23.33 -2.65
CA PHE A 683 4.58 -22.58 -1.71
C PHE A 683 5.65 -23.53 -1.17
N ILE A 684 6.89 -23.34 -1.62
CA ILE A 684 7.99 -24.19 -1.22
C ILE A 684 8.48 -23.84 0.16
N VAL A 685 8.73 -24.85 0.96
CA VAL A 685 9.35 -24.75 2.28
C VAL A 685 10.49 -25.75 2.42
N SER A 686 11.47 -25.45 3.24
CA SER A 686 12.72 -26.19 3.35
C SER A 686 12.89 -26.93 4.67
N THR A 687 12.27 -26.44 5.73
CA THR A 687 12.40 -26.96 7.07
C THR A 687 11.05 -27.42 7.63
N LYS A 688 11.08 -28.36 8.57
CA LYS A 688 9.86 -28.84 9.22
C LYS A 688 9.14 -27.73 10.02
N PRO A 689 9.84 -26.91 10.84
CA PRO A 689 9.19 -25.79 11.52
C PRO A 689 8.59 -24.75 10.57
N GLU A 690 9.23 -24.50 9.42
CA GLU A 690 8.68 -23.62 8.39
C GLU A 690 7.37 -24.19 7.82
N TYR A 691 7.33 -25.50 7.55
CA TYR A 691 6.11 -26.18 7.10
C TYR A 691 4.99 -26.03 8.12
N ASP A 692 5.26 -26.28 9.39
CA ASP A 692 4.28 -26.17 10.48
C ASP A 692 3.79 -24.72 10.66
N SER A 693 4.68 -23.73 10.51
CA SER A 693 4.34 -22.31 10.62
C SER A 693 3.34 -21.85 9.56
N ALA A 694 3.32 -22.49 8.40
CA ALA A 694 2.36 -22.19 7.33
C ALA A 694 0.90 -22.45 7.73
N PHE A 695 0.68 -23.26 8.77
CA PHE A 695 -0.63 -23.59 9.34
C PHE A 695 -0.88 -22.93 10.70
N THR A 696 0.17 -22.44 11.35
CA THR A 696 0.08 -21.73 12.65
C THR A 696 -0.31 -20.27 12.44
N TYR A 697 0.23 -19.63 11.38
CA TYR A 697 -0.04 -18.25 11.05
C TYR A 697 -1.11 -18.12 9.95
N ASP A 698 -1.67 -16.94 9.78
CA ASP A 698 -2.77 -16.62 8.86
C ASP A 698 -2.36 -16.60 7.38
N TYR A 699 -1.61 -17.62 6.93
CA TYR A 699 -1.30 -17.81 5.51
C TYR A 699 -2.50 -18.32 4.69
N PHE A 700 -3.43 -19.03 5.33
CA PHE A 700 -4.69 -19.56 4.75
C PHE A 700 -4.53 -20.52 3.56
N TYR A 701 -3.34 -21.05 3.31
CA TYR A 701 -3.15 -22.06 2.27
C TYR A 701 -3.64 -23.44 2.73
N PRO A 702 -4.31 -24.22 1.86
CA PRO A 702 -4.53 -25.63 2.13
C PRO A 702 -3.21 -26.40 2.02
N GLU A 703 -3.13 -27.54 2.71
CA GLU A 703 -1.92 -28.37 2.77
C GLU A 703 -1.38 -28.76 1.38
N LYS A 704 -2.27 -29.03 0.42
CA LYS A 704 -1.89 -29.34 -0.96
C LYS A 704 -1.00 -28.28 -1.64
N ASN A 705 -1.02 -27.04 -1.15
CA ASN A 705 -0.24 -25.93 -1.70
C ASN A 705 1.09 -25.67 -0.95
N ILE A 706 1.34 -26.31 0.20
CA ILE A 706 2.58 -26.17 0.96
C ILE A 706 3.47 -27.37 0.66
N TRP A 707 4.62 -27.11 0.04
CA TRP A 707 5.48 -28.18 -0.48
C TRP A 707 6.82 -28.25 0.24
N LEU A 708 6.98 -29.21 1.11
CA LEU A 708 8.25 -29.48 1.80
C LEU A 708 9.21 -30.20 0.84
N THR A 709 9.97 -29.42 0.06
CA THR A 709 10.87 -29.92 -0.99
C THR A 709 12.33 -29.55 -0.80
N GLY A 710 12.59 -28.55 0.04
CA GLY A 710 13.84 -27.81 0.04
C GLY A 710 13.91 -26.81 -1.13
N MET A 711 14.78 -25.82 -1.00
CA MET A 711 14.97 -24.80 -2.03
C MET A 711 15.88 -25.29 -3.16
N PRO A 712 15.56 -25.07 -4.45
CA PRO A 712 16.38 -25.49 -5.59
C PRO A 712 17.85 -25.10 -5.50
N ARG A 713 18.19 -23.92 -4.94
CA ARG A 713 19.58 -23.46 -4.81
C ARG A 713 20.44 -24.32 -3.89
N TYR A 714 19.84 -25.10 -3.00
CA TYR A 714 20.58 -26.05 -2.16
C TYR A 714 21.26 -27.13 -2.98
N ASP A 715 20.76 -27.47 -4.17
CA ASP A 715 21.39 -28.43 -5.06
C ASP A 715 22.78 -27.99 -5.53
N ARG A 716 23.10 -26.70 -5.43
CA ARG A 716 24.39 -26.11 -5.85
C ARG A 716 25.35 -25.81 -4.71
N LEU A 717 24.94 -25.99 -3.48
CA LEU A 717 25.80 -25.75 -2.32
C LEU A 717 26.87 -26.84 -2.24
N VAL A 718 28.14 -26.43 -2.17
CA VAL A 718 29.34 -27.30 -2.10
C VAL A 718 30.31 -26.79 -1.07
N HIS A 719 31.22 -27.64 -0.64
CA HIS A 719 32.37 -27.26 0.16
C HIS A 719 33.59 -26.96 -0.73
N ALA A 720 34.36 -25.90 -0.39
CA ALA A 720 35.66 -25.63 -0.94
C ALA A 720 36.57 -25.16 0.21
N GLU A 721 37.77 -25.63 0.25
CA GLU A 721 38.73 -25.27 1.30
C GLU A 721 39.40 -23.92 1.02
N ARG A 722 38.97 -22.84 1.74
CA ARG A 722 39.56 -21.49 1.61
C ARG A 722 39.83 -20.78 2.93
N LYS A 723 39.41 -21.32 4.05
CA LYS A 723 39.55 -20.73 5.39
C LYS A 723 39.09 -19.28 5.49
N TYR A 724 37.88 -19.00 5.00
CA TYR A 724 37.23 -17.70 5.17
C TYR A 724 36.37 -17.69 6.42
N VAL A 725 36.44 -16.59 7.17
CA VAL A 725 35.46 -16.20 8.20
C VAL A 725 34.68 -15.02 7.65
N THR A 726 33.43 -15.23 7.32
CA THR A 726 32.64 -14.24 6.57
C THR A 726 31.56 -13.60 7.43
N VAL A 727 31.62 -12.27 7.53
CA VAL A 727 30.59 -11.43 8.21
C VAL A 727 29.55 -11.01 7.18
N MET A 728 28.28 -11.39 7.42
CA MET A 728 27.15 -11.19 6.50
C MET A 728 25.93 -10.65 7.26
N PRO A 729 25.88 -9.34 7.56
CA PRO A 729 24.79 -8.75 8.34
C PRO A 729 23.52 -8.51 7.52
N THR A 730 22.39 -8.48 8.21
CA THR A 730 21.11 -8.00 7.68
C THR A 730 21.10 -6.46 7.66
N TRP A 731 20.53 -5.85 6.65
CA TRP A 731 20.33 -4.39 6.61
C TRP A 731 19.26 -3.94 7.61
N ARG A 732 19.25 -2.64 7.94
CA ARG A 732 18.22 -2.02 8.77
C ARG A 732 17.40 -1.05 7.92
N LYS A 733 16.09 -1.24 7.88
CA LYS A 733 15.20 -0.38 7.10
C LYS A 733 15.21 1.07 7.59
N SER A 734 15.33 1.28 8.89
CA SER A 734 15.45 2.60 9.53
C SER A 734 16.67 3.41 9.06
N LEU A 735 17.72 2.74 8.57
CA LEU A 735 18.95 3.38 8.06
C LEU A 735 18.86 3.74 6.57
N SER A 736 17.68 3.64 5.96
CA SER A 736 17.47 3.92 4.55
C SER A 736 16.64 5.20 4.40
N SER A 737 17.03 6.04 3.45
CA SER A 737 16.26 7.24 3.05
C SER A 737 15.15 6.94 2.04
N GLY A 738 14.88 5.65 1.77
CA GLY A 738 13.88 5.22 0.81
C GLY A 738 14.45 4.48 -0.40
N THR A 739 13.65 4.32 -1.47
CA THR A 739 14.09 3.67 -2.72
C THR A 739 14.19 4.68 -3.87
N ASP A 740 15.19 4.52 -4.73
CA ASP A 740 15.30 5.31 -5.96
C ASP A 740 14.21 4.92 -6.99
N ALA A 741 14.14 5.64 -8.11
CA ALA A 741 13.19 5.39 -9.19
C ALA A 741 13.26 3.96 -9.79
N ARG A 742 14.35 3.24 -9.57
CA ARG A 742 14.55 1.85 -9.98
C ARG A 742 14.13 0.86 -8.90
N GLY A 743 13.70 1.33 -7.72
CA GLY A 743 13.35 0.52 -6.58
C GLY A 743 14.56 0.00 -5.79
N VAL A 744 15.71 0.68 -5.90
CA VAL A 744 16.93 0.38 -5.14
C VAL A 744 16.95 1.23 -3.87
N TRP A 745 17.13 0.58 -2.72
CA TRP A 745 17.21 1.26 -1.44
C TRP A 745 18.43 2.17 -1.36
N GLN A 746 18.24 3.38 -0.86
CA GLN A 746 19.30 4.36 -0.66
C GLN A 746 19.64 4.47 0.83
N LEU A 747 20.92 4.63 1.17
CA LEU A 747 21.34 4.83 2.55
C LEU A 747 20.98 6.23 3.05
N GLY A 748 20.49 6.30 4.29
CA GLY A 748 20.26 7.55 5.00
C GLY A 748 21.55 8.29 5.36
N LYS A 749 21.46 9.59 5.58
CA LYS A 749 22.61 10.43 6.00
C LYS A 749 23.21 9.98 7.36
N GLU A 750 22.39 9.39 8.21
CA GLU A 750 22.74 8.93 9.55
C GLU A 750 23.37 7.53 9.59
N PHE A 751 23.62 6.92 8.44
CA PHE A 751 24.16 5.55 8.38
C PHE A 751 25.47 5.41 9.13
N GLN A 752 26.42 6.36 8.98
CA GLN A 752 27.73 6.33 9.65
C GLN A 752 27.68 6.58 11.16
N GLU A 753 26.59 7.21 11.64
CA GLU A 753 26.40 7.51 13.07
C GLU A 753 25.66 6.37 13.78
N SER A 754 25.16 5.39 13.03
CA SER A 754 24.35 4.29 13.56
C SER A 754 25.16 3.28 14.37
N GLU A 755 24.53 2.69 15.39
CA GLU A 755 25.08 1.57 16.15
C GLU A 755 25.46 0.39 15.24
N TYR A 756 24.65 0.15 14.19
CA TYR A 756 24.93 -0.86 13.16
C TYR A 756 26.29 -0.62 12.46
N PHE A 757 26.54 0.61 12.02
CA PHE A 757 27.79 0.95 11.34
C PHE A 757 28.98 0.80 12.29
N HIS A 758 28.90 1.38 13.48
CA HIS A 758 29.98 1.33 14.46
C HIS A 758 30.32 -0.11 14.87
N PHE A 759 29.29 -0.94 15.14
CA PHE A 759 29.54 -2.33 15.51
C PHE A 759 30.34 -3.10 14.45
N TYR A 760 29.91 -3.04 13.18
CA TYR A 760 30.60 -3.79 12.12
C TYR A 760 31.93 -3.15 11.73
N ASP A 761 32.05 -1.83 11.75
CA ASP A 761 33.31 -1.16 11.49
C ASP A 761 34.37 -1.51 12.57
N ASP A 762 34.00 -1.52 13.83
CA ASP A 762 34.88 -1.91 14.94
C ASP A 762 35.19 -3.42 14.94
N LEU A 763 34.26 -4.28 14.58
CA LEU A 763 34.51 -5.72 14.42
C LEU A 763 35.55 -5.98 13.34
N LEU A 764 35.40 -5.36 12.16
CA LEU A 764 36.31 -5.56 11.02
C LEU A 764 37.73 -4.98 11.24
N ASN A 765 37.86 -4.04 12.17
CA ASN A 765 39.15 -3.43 12.49
C ASN A 765 39.65 -3.82 13.90
N ASN A 766 39.11 -4.91 14.49
CA ASN A 766 39.52 -5.37 15.80
C ASN A 766 40.87 -6.10 15.75
N GLU A 767 41.91 -5.54 16.38
CA GLU A 767 43.25 -6.09 16.35
C GLU A 767 43.36 -7.49 16.93
N ARG A 768 42.55 -7.84 17.95
CA ARG A 768 42.51 -9.20 18.52
C ARG A 768 42.01 -10.21 17.48
N LEU A 769 40.94 -9.84 16.76
CA LEU A 769 40.35 -10.67 15.73
C LEU A 769 41.35 -10.86 14.56
N LEU A 770 41.89 -9.76 14.04
CA LEU A 770 42.77 -9.78 12.88
C LEU A 770 44.08 -10.51 13.19
N GLY A 771 44.69 -10.30 14.37
CA GLY A 771 45.85 -11.03 14.80
C GLY A 771 45.61 -12.53 15.01
N ALA A 772 44.42 -12.90 15.48
CA ALA A 772 44.05 -14.32 15.59
C ALA A 772 43.83 -14.95 14.21
N ALA A 773 43.20 -14.23 13.27
CA ALA A 773 43.01 -14.70 11.90
C ALA A 773 44.34 -14.99 11.22
N GLU A 774 45.34 -14.10 11.34
CA GLU A 774 46.68 -14.32 10.84
C GLU A 774 47.33 -15.55 11.50
N LYS A 775 47.24 -15.67 12.84
CA LYS A 775 47.79 -16.78 13.60
C LYS A 775 47.27 -18.14 13.16
N TYR A 776 45.98 -18.26 12.90
CA TYR A 776 45.31 -19.51 12.54
C TYR A 776 45.15 -19.71 11.03
N GLY A 777 45.58 -18.75 10.21
CA GLY A 777 45.58 -18.82 8.75
C GLY A 777 44.19 -18.63 8.13
N TYR A 778 43.33 -17.83 8.73
CA TYR A 778 42.02 -17.45 8.22
C TYR A 778 42.05 -16.04 7.58
N THR A 779 41.17 -15.81 6.66
CA THR A 779 40.90 -14.48 6.08
C THR A 779 39.55 -14.00 6.56
N ILE A 780 39.49 -12.84 7.18
CA ILE A 780 38.23 -12.16 7.50
C ILE A 780 37.66 -11.58 6.23
N CYS A 781 36.38 -11.87 5.93
CA CYS A 781 35.67 -11.38 4.78
C CYS A 781 34.42 -10.60 5.23
N PHE A 782 34.12 -9.52 4.54
CA PHE A 782 32.88 -8.75 4.79
C PHE A 782 32.01 -8.70 3.54
N MET A 783 30.81 -9.22 3.64
CA MET A 783 29.79 -9.20 2.60
C MET A 783 28.55 -8.47 3.11
N PRO A 784 28.43 -7.16 2.84
CA PRO A 784 27.26 -6.39 3.26
C PRO A 784 25.99 -6.84 2.50
N HIS A 785 24.82 -6.57 3.08
CA HIS A 785 23.55 -6.80 2.39
C HIS A 785 23.50 -5.95 1.10
N PRO A 786 22.87 -6.44 0.01
CA PRO A 786 22.76 -5.66 -1.24
C PRO A 786 22.20 -4.24 -1.09
N ASN A 787 21.35 -3.99 -0.11
CA ASN A 787 20.79 -2.67 0.17
C ASN A 787 21.74 -1.71 0.90
N THR A 788 22.89 -2.20 1.40
CA THR A 788 23.91 -1.40 2.09
C THR A 788 25.24 -1.39 1.36
N ILE A 789 25.31 -2.01 0.18
CA ILE A 789 26.55 -2.16 -0.57
C ILE A 789 27.17 -0.81 -1.00
N ASP A 790 26.33 0.18 -1.27
CA ASP A 790 26.77 1.53 -1.63
C ASP A 790 27.50 2.24 -0.46
N GLY A 791 27.27 1.82 0.78
CA GLY A 791 27.97 2.30 1.98
C GLY A 791 29.31 1.63 2.26
N LEU A 792 29.73 0.66 1.44
CA LEU A 792 30.93 -0.10 1.68
C LEU A 792 32.19 0.78 1.78
N HIS A 793 32.24 1.85 1.00
CA HIS A 793 33.34 2.82 0.99
C HIS A 793 33.46 3.67 2.26
N MET A 794 32.45 3.66 3.13
CA MET A 794 32.41 4.41 4.39
C MET A 794 33.14 3.69 5.52
N PHE A 795 33.27 2.35 5.43
CA PHE A 795 33.97 1.55 6.42
C PHE A 795 35.48 1.79 6.37
N ARG A 796 36.17 1.65 7.51
CA ARG A 796 37.64 1.60 7.56
C ARG A 796 38.12 0.32 6.85
N HIS A 797 39.03 0.46 5.93
CA HIS A 797 39.55 -0.65 5.13
C HIS A 797 40.92 -1.14 5.68
N ASP A 798 40.90 -2.12 6.57
CA ASP A 798 42.12 -2.83 6.93
C ASP A 798 42.53 -3.78 5.80
N PRO A 799 43.80 -3.79 5.34
CA PRO A 799 44.24 -4.63 4.22
C PRO A 799 44.15 -6.14 4.50
N ARG A 800 44.02 -6.55 5.75
CA ARG A 800 43.82 -7.93 6.19
C ARG A 800 42.40 -8.41 6.00
N VAL A 801 41.43 -7.49 5.77
CA VAL A 801 40.00 -7.79 5.55
C VAL A 801 39.67 -7.77 4.07
N LYS A 802 39.00 -8.80 3.61
CA LYS A 802 38.53 -8.90 2.24
C LYS A 802 37.09 -8.37 2.14
N PHE A 803 36.94 -7.17 1.57
CA PHE A 803 35.60 -6.60 1.28
C PHE A 803 35.06 -7.21 -0.02
N MET A 804 33.80 -7.70 0.04
CA MET A 804 33.12 -8.34 -1.08
C MET A 804 31.98 -7.45 -1.55
N ASP A 805 31.83 -7.30 -2.85
CA ASP A 805 30.80 -6.52 -3.51
C ASP A 805 29.79 -7.42 -4.26
N SER A 806 28.90 -6.82 -5.04
CA SER A 806 27.87 -7.52 -5.79
C SER A 806 28.37 -8.47 -6.88
N SER A 807 29.68 -8.51 -7.18
CA SER A 807 30.26 -9.44 -8.15
C SER A 807 30.40 -10.87 -7.61
N TYR A 808 30.38 -11.02 -6.29
CA TYR A 808 30.48 -12.33 -5.64
C TYR A 808 29.11 -13.04 -5.60
N SER A 809 29.09 -14.33 -5.92
CA SER A 809 27.91 -15.15 -5.76
C SER A 809 27.81 -15.79 -4.38
N TYR A 810 26.62 -15.87 -3.83
CA TYR A 810 26.39 -16.51 -2.51
C TYR A 810 26.89 -17.95 -2.46
N LYS A 811 26.69 -18.75 -3.52
CA LYS A 811 27.18 -20.14 -3.59
C LYS A 811 28.72 -20.25 -3.44
N ASP A 812 29.44 -19.32 -4.08
CA ASP A 812 30.92 -19.34 -4.05
C ASP A 812 31.46 -18.86 -2.69
N ILE A 813 30.75 -17.86 -2.09
CA ILE A 813 31.05 -17.40 -0.73
C ILE A 813 30.81 -18.52 0.27
N PHE A 814 29.66 -19.16 0.25
CA PHE A 814 29.31 -20.23 1.18
C PHE A 814 30.23 -21.44 1.02
N ALA A 815 30.65 -21.76 -0.21
CA ALA A 815 31.59 -22.82 -0.46
C ALA A 815 32.91 -22.56 0.27
N GLN A 816 33.42 -21.33 0.21
CA GLN A 816 34.75 -20.92 0.69
C GLN A 816 34.79 -20.51 2.17
N THR A 817 33.62 -20.24 2.77
CA THR A 817 33.49 -19.81 4.16
C THR A 817 33.45 -21.01 5.08
N ASP A 818 34.30 -21.02 6.13
CA ASP A 818 34.32 -22.05 7.15
C ASP A 818 33.52 -21.65 8.41
N LEU A 819 33.42 -20.35 8.69
CA LEU A 819 32.62 -19.78 9.77
C LEU A 819 31.84 -18.57 9.27
N MET A 820 30.54 -18.55 9.49
CA MET A 820 29.66 -17.39 9.17
C MET A 820 29.35 -16.60 10.43
N ILE A 821 29.52 -15.28 10.36
CA ILE A 821 28.99 -14.33 11.36
C ILE A 821 27.83 -13.59 10.72
N THR A 822 26.66 -13.67 11.35
CA THR A 822 25.46 -12.98 10.87
C THR A 822 24.63 -12.51 12.07
N ASP A 823 23.49 -11.88 11.81
CA ASP A 823 22.59 -11.39 12.85
C ASP A 823 21.19 -12.03 12.71
N TYR A 824 20.28 -11.41 11.92
CA TYR A 824 18.90 -11.87 11.72
C TYR A 824 18.67 -12.46 10.32
N SER A 825 19.70 -12.66 9.53
CA SER A 825 19.59 -13.04 8.12
C SER A 825 19.13 -14.49 7.94
N SER A 826 18.19 -14.70 7.01
CA SER A 826 17.78 -16.04 6.58
C SER A 826 18.86 -16.79 5.81
N VAL A 827 19.93 -16.14 5.37
CA VAL A 827 21.09 -16.79 4.73
C VAL A 827 21.79 -17.79 5.68
N ALA A 828 21.60 -17.64 7.01
CA ALA A 828 22.03 -18.60 8.00
C ALA A 828 21.53 -20.02 7.72
N PHE A 829 20.32 -20.17 7.20
CA PHE A 829 19.76 -21.47 6.85
C PHE A 829 20.47 -22.12 5.65
N ASP A 830 20.84 -21.33 4.64
CA ASP A 830 21.63 -21.82 3.49
C ASP A 830 22.99 -22.34 3.96
N PHE A 831 23.63 -21.62 4.86
CA PHE A 831 24.91 -22.01 5.43
C PHE A 831 24.79 -23.21 6.37
N ALA A 832 23.75 -23.25 7.19
CA ALA A 832 23.42 -24.39 8.04
C ALA A 832 23.12 -25.67 7.25
N TYR A 833 22.58 -25.55 6.03
CA TYR A 833 22.38 -26.68 5.12
C TYR A 833 23.71 -27.36 4.76
N LEU A 834 24.82 -26.61 4.73
CA LEU A 834 26.19 -27.14 4.56
C LEU A 834 26.79 -27.74 5.85
N ARG A 835 26.08 -27.69 6.97
CA ARG A 835 26.58 -28.15 8.28
C ARG A 835 27.86 -27.43 8.71
N LYS A 836 27.95 -26.12 8.44
CA LYS A 836 29.07 -25.26 8.85
C LYS A 836 28.69 -24.38 10.05
N PRO A 837 29.65 -24.00 10.91
CA PRO A 837 29.37 -23.24 12.14
C PRO A 837 28.95 -21.78 11.84
N ILE A 838 28.06 -21.27 12.69
CA ILE A 838 27.52 -19.93 12.62
C ILE A 838 27.68 -19.26 13.97
N VAL A 839 27.93 -17.96 13.98
CA VAL A 839 27.82 -17.09 15.16
C VAL A 839 26.83 -15.97 14.84
N TYR A 840 25.86 -15.78 15.73
CA TYR A 840 24.88 -14.69 15.60
C TYR A 840 25.33 -13.50 16.45
N SER A 841 25.49 -12.32 15.82
CA SER A 841 25.81 -11.06 16.49
C SER A 841 24.56 -10.19 16.61
N GLN A 842 23.85 -10.28 17.74
CA GLN A 842 22.56 -9.62 17.99
C GLN A 842 22.70 -8.50 19.03
N PHE A 843 23.51 -7.49 18.73
CA PHE A 843 23.80 -6.36 19.61
C PHE A 843 22.61 -5.39 19.72
N ASP A 844 21.71 -5.35 18.73
CA ASP A 844 20.60 -4.40 18.58
C ASP A 844 19.22 -5.10 18.56
N ARG A 845 19.07 -6.23 19.25
CA ARG A 845 17.84 -7.08 19.17
C ARG A 845 16.56 -6.31 19.46
N ASP A 846 16.53 -5.51 20.53
CA ASP A 846 15.33 -4.80 20.96
C ASP A 846 14.93 -3.75 19.92
N SER A 847 15.87 -3.00 19.37
CA SER A 847 15.60 -2.02 18.33
C SER A 847 15.21 -2.66 16.99
N PHE A 848 15.76 -3.83 16.67
CA PHE A 848 15.47 -4.53 15.41
C PHE A 848 14.01 -4.95 15.31
N PHE A 849 13.43 -5.52 16.36
CA PHE A 849 12.03 -5.98 16.38
C PHE A 849 11.02 -4.89 16.78
N SER A 850 11.45 -3.80 17.43
CA SER A 850 10.58 -2.70 17.83
C SER A 850 10.36 -1.61 16.77
N GLY A 851 10.83 -1.78 15.54
CA GLY A 851 10.56 -0.84 14.44
C GLY A 851 11.73 -0.56 13.50
N ALA A 852 12.97 -0.94 13.85
CA ALA A 852 14.11 -0.75 12.93
C ALA A 852 13.99 -1.61 11.64
N HIS A 853 13.13 -2.64 11.68
CA HIS A 853 12.80 -3.47 10.52
C HIS A 853 11.30 -3.79 10.47
N SER A 854 10.79 -4.14 9.28
CA SER A 854 9.35 -4.46 9.05
C SER A 854 9.00 -5.92 9.35
N TYR A 855 9.81 -6.65 10.08
CA TYR A 855 9.56 -8.05 10.42
C TYR A 855 8.74 -8.18 11.69
N THR A 856 7.75 -9.07 11.64
CA THR A 856 7.05 -9.53 12.84
C THR A 856 7.70 -10.84 13.28
N GLU A 857 8.02 -10.96 14.55
CA GLU A 857 8.63 -12.14 15.13
C GLU A 857 7.83 -13.40 14.77
N GLY A 858 8.54 -14.46 14.39
CA GLY A 858 7.95 -15.71 13.92
C GLY A 858 8.18 -16.87 14.87
N TYR A 859 8.29 -18.09 14.32
CA TYR A 859 8.47 -19.32 15.09
C TYR A 859 9.91 -19.55 15.57
N PHE A 860 10.89 -18.92 14.92
CA PHE A 860 12.31 -19.22 15.13
C PHE A 860 12.92 -18.35 16.23
N ASP A 861 13.39 -19.00 17.26
CA ASP A 861 14.14 -18.38 18.35
C ASP A 861 15.63 -18.73 18.20
N TYR A 862 16.49 -17.71 18.18
CA TYR A 862 17.91 -17.90 17.89
C TYR A 862 18.67 -18.69 18.95
N GLU A 863 18.30 -18.57 20.23
CA GLU A 863 18.95 -19.30 21.33
C GLU A 863 18.48 -20.75 21.39
N ARG A 864 17.17 -20.96 21.20
CA ARG A 864 16.56 -22.29 21.24
C ARG A 864 16.80 -23.08 19.96
N ASP A 865 16.57 -22.47 18.81
CA ASP A 865 16.52 -23.12 17.49
C ASP A 865 17.73 -22.78 16.60
N GLY A 866 18.54 -21.78 17.00
CA GLY A 866 19.68 -21.29 16.25
C GLY A 866 20.75 -22.36 16.02
N PHE A 867 21.53 -22.16 14.96
CA PHE A 867 22.55 -23.08 14.47
C PHE A 867 23.95 -22.73 14.94
N GLY A 868 24.06 -21.90 15.98
CA GLY A 868 25.28 -21.44 16.59
C GLY A 868 25.00 -20.51 17.75
N GLU A 869 26.04 -20.00 18.36
CA GLU A 869 25.97 -19.12 19.53
C GLU A 869 25.43 -17.75 19.16
N VAL A 870 24.71 -17.15 20.12
CA VAL A 870 24.21 -15.78 20.06
C VAL A 870 25.05 -14.89 20.97
N GLU A 871 25.65 -13.87 20.41
CA GLU A 871 26.47 -12.88 21.13
C GLU A 871 25.85 -11.49 21.00
N HIS A 872 25.78 -10.77 22.11
CA HIS A 872 25.13 -9.47 22.21
C HIS A 872 26.09 -8.29 22.30
N THR A 873 27.40 -8.57 22.30
CA THR A 873 28.45 -7.55 22.42
C THR A 873 29.55 -7.78 21.40
N LEU A 874 30.26 -6.70 21.07
CA LEU A 874 31.44 -6.77 20.20
C LEU A 874 32.51 -7.73 20.74
N ASP A 875 32.88 -7.61 22.02
CA ASP A 875 33.89 -8.46 22.63
C ASP A 875 33.48 -9.93 22.66
N GLY A 876 32.22 -10.24 23.00
CA GLY A 876 31.69 -11.60 22.96
C GLY A 876 31.75 -12.19 21.56
N THR A 877 31.35 -11.40 20.53
CA THR A 877 31.44 -11.81 19.12
C THR A 877 32.88 -12.09 18.73
N VAL A 878 33.82 -11.21 19.07
CA VAL A 878 35.24 -11.39 18.78
C VAL A 878 35.82 -12.65 19.48
N ASP A 879 35.52 -12.85 20.75
CA ASP A 879 35.98 -14.01 21.51
C ASP A 879 35.47 -15.32 20.92
N ARG A 880 34.21 -15.37 20.51
CA ARG A 880 33.60 -16.53 19.88
C ARG A 880 34.23 -16.87 18.54
N ILE A 881 34.48 -15.87 17.70
CA ILE A 881 35.14 -16.07 16.41
C ILE A 881 36.57 -16.63 16.63
N ILE A 882 37.32 -16.08 17.59
CA ILE A 882 38.66 -16.54 17.91
C ILE A 882 38.66 -18.00 18.41
N GLU A 883 37.67 -18.36 19.26
CA GLU A 883 37.47 -19.74 19.73
C GLU A 883 37.31 -20.71 18.56
N TYR A 884 36.40 -20.39 17.61
CA TYR A 884 36.19 -21.24 16.44
C TYR A 884 37.43 -21.35 15.55
N MET A 885 38.11 -20.24 15.28
CA MET A 885 39.35 -20.27 14.49
C MET A 885 40.45 -21.13 15.15
N ALA A 886 40.56 -21.08 16.47
CA ALA A 886 41.54 -21.87 17.24
C ALA A 886 41.23 -23.38 17.18
N ASP A 887 39.95 -23.77 17.09
CA ASP A 887 39.49 -25.16 16.95
C ASP A 887 39.33 -25.61 15.48
N GLY A 888 39.83 -24.81 14.51
CA GLY A 888 39.71 -25.14 13.09
C GLY A 888 38.29 -25.04 12.52
N CYS A 889 37.48 -24.20 13.09
CA CYS A 889 36.04 -23.96 12.73
C CYS A 889 35.22 -25.26 12.72
N GLN A 890 35.44 -26.13 13.70
CA GLN A 890 34.68 -27.37 13.83
C GLN A 890 33.24 -27.11 14.26
N MET A 891 32.33 -27.81 13.62
CA MET A 891 30.89 -27.75 13.95
C MET A 891 30.65 -28.44 15.31
N LYS A 892 30.09 -27.72 16.27
CA LYS A 892 29.66 -28.30 17.57
C LYS A 892 28.49 -29.25 17.37
N GLU A 893 28.53 -30.39 18.06
CA GLU A 893 27.58 -31.49 17.89
C GLU A 893 26.12 -31.09 18.18
N GLU A 894 25.91 -30.20 19.15
CA GLU A 894 24.58 -29.71 19.49
C GLU A 894 23.92 -28.95 18.33
N TYR A 895 24.65 -28.08 17.65
CA TYR A 895 24.16 -27.34 16.48
C TYR A 895 24.00 -28.22 15.25
N ARG A 896 24.90 -29.18 15.07
CA ARG A 896 24.72 -30.17 13.99
C ARG A 896 23.46 -30.98 14.16
N LYS A 897 23.12 -31.40 15.39
CA LYS A 897 21.87 -32.09 15.69
C LYS A 897 20.66 -31.21 15.41
N ARG A 898 20.68 -29.93 15.83
CA ARG A 898 19.58 -28.98 15.50
C ARG A 898 19.39 -28.85 14.00
N MET A 899 20.47 -28.70 13.21
CA MET A 899 20.39 -28.64 11.75
C MET A 899 19.77 -29.91 11.16
N ASP A 900 20.16 -31.11 11.63
CA ASP A 900 19.63 -32.38 11.14
C ASP A 900 18.14 -32.59 11.49
N GLU A 901 17.69 -32.07 12.61
CA GLU A 901 16.29 -32.10 13.03
C GLU A 901 15.44 -31.07 12.25
N THR A 902 16.00 -29.92 11.91
CA THR A 902 15.31 -28.80 11.25
C THR A 902 15.07 -29.07 9.77
N PHE A 903 16.12 -29.49 9.02
CA PHE A 903 15.98 -29.70 7.59
C PHE A 903 15.30 -31.05 7.28
N ALA A 904 14.31 -31.01 6.37
CA ALA A 904 13.61 -32.22 5.96
C ALA A 904 14.47 -33.13 5.05
N PHE A 905 15.41 -32.55 4.33
CA PHE A 905 16.31 -33.21 3.40
C PHE A 905 17.75 -32.73 3.58
N ASN A 906 18.70 -33.60 3.28
CA ASN A 906 20.13 -33.29 3.27
C ASN A 906 20.78 -33.89 2.01
N ASP A 907 20.23 -33.51 0.86
CA ASP A 907 20.66 -34.02 -0.44
C ASP A 907 20.64 -32.90 -1.49
N ARG A 908 20.93 -33.23 -2.75
CA ARG A 908 20.94 -32.31 -3.89
C ARG A 908 19.83 -32.64 -4.89
N ASN A 909 18.61 -32.89 -4.40
CA ASN A 909 17.47 -33.28 -5.22
C ASN A 909 16.27 -32.33 -5.05
N CYS A 910 16.48 -31.11 -4.58
CA CYS A 910 15.41 -30.14 -4.32
C CYS A 910 14.69 -29.73 -5.63
N SER A 911 15.44 -29.40 -6.67
CA SER A 911 14.87 -29.07 -8.00
C SER A 911 14.04 -30.22 -8.57
N LYS A 912 14.50 -31.45 -8.38
CA LYS A 912 13.78 -32.66 -8.81
C LYS A 912 12.45 -32.79 -8.07
N ARG A 913 12.44 -32.65 -6.75
CA ARG A 913 11.21 -32.71 -5.93
C ARG A 913 10.22 -31.60 -6.31
N VAL A 914 10.70 -30.40 -6.56
CA VAL A 914 9.84 -29.30 -7.04
C VAL A 914 9.21 -29.64 -8.38
N TYR A 915 10.00 -30.13 -9.34
CA TYR A 915 9.48 -30.57 -10.64
C TYR A 915 8.42 -31.68 -10.50
N GLU A 916 8.71 -32.72 -9.72
CA GLU A 916 7.80 -33.84 -9.48
C GLU A 916 6.48 -33.34 -8.87
N ARG A 917 6.53 -32.46 -7.87
CA ARG A 917 5.33 -31.85 -7.27
C ARG A 917 4.49 -31.05 -8.26
N ILE A 918 5.12 -30.31 -9.18
CA ILE A 918 4.39 -29.60 -10.24
C ILE A 918 3.67 -30.62 -11.15
N ILE A 919 4.36 -31.70 -11.56
CA ILE A 919 3.81 -32.72 -12.45
C ILE A 919 2.67 -33.48 -11.80
N GLU A 920 2.76 -33.82 -10.52
CA GLU A 920 1.71 -34.52 -9.76
C GLU A 920 0.43 -33.69 -9.61
N ASN A 921 0.56 -32.35 -9.54
CA ASN A 921 -0.54 -31.44 -9.25
C ASN A 921 -1.04 -30.64 -10.47
N ARG A 922 -0.56 -30.91 -11.68
CA ARG A 922 -0.95 -30.20 -12.91
C ARG A 922 -2.30 -30.66 -13.52
#